data_864b53e69d419b03054fc546c4a451c5
#
_entry.id   864b53e69d419b03054fc546c4a451c5
#
_cell.length_a   1.000
_cell.length_b   1.000
_cell.length_c   1.000
_cell.angle_alpha   90.00
_cell.angle_beta   90.00
_cell.angle_gamma   90.00
#
_symmetry.space_group_name_H-M   'P 1'
#
loop_
_entity.id
_entity.type
_entity.pdbx_description
1 polymer ?
#
loop_
_entity_poly.entity_id
_entity_poly.type
_entity_poly.pdbx_seq_one_letter_code
_entity_poly.pdbx_strand_id
1 'polypeptide(L)'
;MIDSDTEDRCSHDSSHTGTEGGNSTQARGETGEKALLPPPLFKHRDLTRIPKSAPRIEKRKLTNIINHLNFTDGYLWVHLRDPRYEEDIFVHAYPQPCTGEAITCRWSQENLTGFEYHRFLNLVIDDGMAVTLIPVKLLHINREGFTIQMPDAGHVLGKREARRYACQGVTAELTQSGFLARGTLLDFSSLSFRVRVAPALEGSFHWLNPDEPATLTLYQGQKIVFSDPCRFIDQTSSMSVKEIVLAPQKTKFHRFRGREIRSPRVNLAPSSSVTFVHPLVGKDIQRDIIDISVSGLSVLENMDECVLIPGMIIHHLTIRYSGALKLSCTAQVVYRRKEKKGGFRCGLAILDMDASTYGKLSNILGNVLDPHLHISDEIDTEALWKFFFETDFINSKKYALLESHKDKFKELYRNLYRNSPELSTHVTYQRNGNIYGHVSMMRAYHRAWMVHHLAAKPMPGNTSHTGLKVLHQLLNYFDGFTHLPSAKMDYAMFYFRPENRFPNFFFGGFVRDMHNPEICSLDLFAYKNYGVKSSQNPLPDKWSLKEFSAADSYSLEQFYRNHSKGLLLRALDLGSKPSGDSELKEVYKKHGFKRQWKMFSLTHAQELKAVLIVDQSDIGLNLSELLNGIKIIVTDPHGLPWDILTSAIDQLTSVYEVDSIPLLVYPHTYLENSNVSYEKQYYMWIIDIQYAAKFLDYMKKKTTIKLRYALKFFFKRFLKK
;
A
#
# COMPACT_ATOMS: atom_id res chain seq x y z
N MET A 1 35.29 8.47 34.56
CA MET A 1 36.65 8.99 34.59
C MET A 1 36.74 9.91 33.42
N ILE A 2 36.57 11.17 33.76
CA ILE A 2 37.48 12.34 33.58
C ILE A 2 37.49 12.81 32.12
N ASP A 3 36.76 13.88 31.83
CA ASP A 3 37.11 15.33 31.78
C ASP A 3 38.06 15.62 30.61
N SER A 4 38.00 16.66 29.84
CA SER A 4 37.60 18.07 30.08
C SER A 4 37.69 18.85 28.76
N ASP A 5 36.85 19.84 28.62
CA ASP A 5 37.05 21.23 28.25
C ASP A 5 38.11 21.65 27.23
N THR A 6 37.76 22.52 26.28
CA THR A 6 38.14 23.93 26.32
C THR A 6 37.45 24.76 25.25
N GLU A 7 36.97 25.91 25.71
CA GLU A 7 36.60 27.15 24.99
C GLU A 7 37.77 27.74 24.21
N ASP A 8 37.50 28.50 23.14
CA ASP A 8 38.01 29.88 23.11
C ASP A 8 37.29 30.81 22.12
N ARG A 9 37.08 31.99 22.61
CA ARG A 9 36.55 33.25 22.03
C ARG A 9 37.55 33.93 21.11
N CYS A 10 37.04 34.86 20.30
CA CYS A 10 37.43 36.27 20.08
C CYS A 10 36.68 36.83 18.86
N SER A 11 35.77 37.76 18.92
CA SER A 11 35.73 39.23 19.21
C SER A 11 36.58 40.12 18.27
N HIS A 12 35.91 41.06 17.67
CA HIS A 12 36.11 42.52 17.47
C HIS A 12 35.51 42.95 16.14
N ASP A 13 34.50 43.79 16.11
CA ASP A 13 34.34 45.23 16.38
C ASP A 13 34.68 46.11 15.17
N SER A 14 33.75 46.94 14.83
CA SER A 14 33.69 48.38 14.61
C SER A 14 32.91 48.81 13.37
N SER A 15 31.71 49.36 13.55
CA SER A 15 31.30 50.79 13.56
C SER A 15 31.34 51.54 12.21
N HIS A 16 30.25 52.07 11.74
CA HIS A 16 29.82 53.48 11.71
C HIS A 16 28.53 53.72 10.92
N THR A 17 27.57 54.30 11.63
CA THR A 17 26.72 55.48 11.37
C THR A 17 26.06 55.72 10.02
N GLY A 18 24.73 55.96 10.10
CA GLY A 18 23.93 56.67 9.10
C GLY A 18 22.45 56.65 9.39
N THR A 19 21.97 57.71 9.96
CA THR A 19 20.64 58.11 10.39
C THR A 19 19.57 58.15 9.29
N GLU A 20 18.31 57.96 9.75
CA GLU A 20 17.00 58.59 9.42
C GLU A 20 15.98 57.58 8.90
N GLY A 21 14.96 57.33 9.70
CA GLY A 21 13.73 58.07 9.73
C GLY A 21 12.56 57.21 9.36
N GLY A 22 11.71 56.87 10.32
CA GLY A 22 10.32 56.77 10.00
C GLY A 22 9.62 55.42 10.08
N ASN A 23 8.79 55.29 11.09
CA ASN A 23 7.58 54.46 11.25
C ASN A 23 7.73 52.96 11.53
N SER A 24 7.89 52.68 12.79
CA SER A 24 7.52 51.42 13.42
C SER A 24 6.00 51.26 13.45
N THR A 25 5.44 50.53 12.50
CA THR A 25 4.12 49.89 12.68
C THR A 25 4.35 48.52 13.32
N GLN A 26 4.18 48.46 14.60
CA GLN A 26 4.11 47.22 15.36
C GLN A 26 3.04 46.31 14.74
N ALA A 27 3.49 45.20 14.14
CA ALA A 27 2.61 44.08 13.86
C ALA A 27 2.15 43.50 15.20
N ARG A 28 0.97 43.90 15.64
CA ARG A 28 0.23 43.22 16.69
C ARG A 28 -0.06 41.80 16.19
N GLY A 29 0.45 40.81 16.90
CA GLY A 29 0.12 39.42 16.67
C GLY A 29 -1.39 39.20 16.76
N GLU A 30 -2.00 38.90 15.64
CA GLU A 30 -3.37 38.38 15.58
C GLU A 30 -3.37 36.91 16.02
N THR A 31 -3.42 36.67 17.34
CA THR A 31 -4.01 35.44 17.88
C THR A 31 -5.53 35.61 17.92
N GLY A 32 -6.14 35.81 16.74
CA GLY A 32 -7.59 35.80 16.62
C GLY A 32 -8.08 34.37 16.59
N GLU A 33 -8.74 33.87 17.65
CA GLU A 33 -9.64 32.73 17.56
C GLU A 33 -10.59 32.97 16.38
N LYS A 34 -10.48 32.14 15.35
CA LYS A 34 -11.34 32.23 14.16
C LYS A 34 -12.79 32.05 14.60
N ALA A 35 -13.60 33.09 14.49
CA ALA A 35 -15.01 33.04 14.78
C ALA A 35 -15.65 31.86 14.04
N LEU A 36 -16.19 30.88 14.77
CA LEU A 36 -16.94 29.78 14.21
C LEU A 36 -18.19 30.35 13.52
N LEU A 37 -18.41 29.99 12.27
CA LEU A 37 -19.61 30.43 11.55
C LEU A 37 -20.81 29.53 11.87
N PRO A 38 -22.02 30.11 11.93
CA PRO A 38 -23.21 29.32 12.15
C PRO A 38 -23.42 28.31 11.01
N PRO A 39 -23.95 27.11 11.31
CA PRO A 39 -24.30 26.12 10.29
C PRO A 39 -25.19 26.69 9.18
N PRO A 40 -25.04 26.27 7.90
CA PRO A 40 -25.84 26.76 6.79
C PRO A 40 -27.36 26.62 7.02
N LEU A 41 -27.74 25.61 7.80
CA LEU A 41 -29.13 25.39 8.19
C LEU A 41 -29.76 26.63 8.85
N PHE A 42 -28.96 27.48 9.50
CA PHE A 42 -29.40 28.71 10.13
C PHE A 42 -29.61 29.84 9.14
N LYS A 43 -28.99 29.80 7.96
CA LYS A 43 -29.11 30.81 6.90
C LYS A 43 -30.32 30.56 5.98
N HIS A 44 -30.77 29.31 5.87
CA HIS A 44 -31.80 28.90 4.91
C HIS A 44 -33.18 28.58 5.54
N ARG A 45 -33.29 28.61 6.88
CA ARG A 45 -34.57 28.39 7.58
C ARG A 45 -34.90 29.56 8.47
N ASP A 46 -36.14 29.95 8.43
CA ASP A 46 -36.70 30.90 9.38
C ASP A 46 -36.75 30.23 10.77
N LEU A 47 -35.70 30.45 11.56
CA LEU A 47 -35.58 29.93 12.94
C LEU A 47 -36.48 30.72 13.93
N THR A 48 -37.19 31.74 13.48
CA THR A 48 -38.11 32.51 14.30
C THR A 48 -39.48 31.83 14.38
N ARG A 49 -39.79 30.93 13.44
CA ARG A 49 -41.07 30.20 13.41
C ARG A 49 -40.87 28.72 13.63
N ILE A 50 -41.35 28.23 14.77
CA ILE A 50 -41.36 26.81 15.10
C ILE A 50 -42.52 26.14 14.34
N PRO A 51 -42.27 25.19 13.42
CA PRO A 51 -43.35 24.48 12.73
C PRO A 51 -44.24 23.75 13.75
N LYS A 52 -45.55 23.81 13.58
CA LYS A 52 -46.49 23.09 14.47
C LYS A 52 -46.26 21.58 14.52
N SER A 53 -45.64 21.00 13.47
CA SER A 53 -45.29 19.59 13.36
C SER A 53 -43.90 19.26 13.94
N ALA A 54 -43.14 20.21 14.48
CA ALA A 54 -41.80 19.96 15.01
C ALA A 54 -41.89 19.07 16.27
N PRO A 55 -41.12 17.96 16.32
CA PRO A 55 -41.07 17.11 17.50
C PRO A 55 -40.66 17.91 18.74
N ARG A 56 -41.34 17.66 19.86
CA ARG A 56 -41.06 18.33 21.13
C ARG A 56 -40.08 17.51 21.94
N ILE A 57 -39.15 18.20 22.61
CA ILE A 57 -38.23 17.63 23.61
C ILE A 57 -38.71 18.16 24.98
N GLU A 58 -39.07 17.24 25.84
CA GLU A 58 -39.51 17.57 27.22
C GLU A 58 -38.39 18.19 28.06
N LYS A 59 -38.78 19.00 29.03
CA LYS A 59 -37.88 19.70 29.98
C LYS A 59 -36.77 18.80 30.56
N ARG A 60 -37.10 17.57 31.05
CA ARG A 60 -36.14 16.62 31.59
C ARG A 60 -35.06 16.21 30.60
N LYS A 61 -35.46 15.94 29.36
CA LYS A 61 -34.50 15.53 28.28
C LYS A 61 -33.66 16.72 27.85
N LEU A 62 -34.25 17.91 27.80
CA LEU A 62 -33.54 19.15 27.49
C LEU A 62 -32.46 19.46 28.53
N THR A 63 -32.76 19.32 29.83
CA THR A 63 -31.80 19.45 30.94
C THR A 63 -30.61 18.50 30.73
N ASN A 64 -30.88 17.24 30.35
CA ASN A 64 -29.80 16.27 30.09
C ASN A 64 -28.93 16.67 28.91
N ILE A 65 -29.50 17.22 27.82
CA ILE A 65 -28.76 17.72 26.67
C ILE A 65 -27.85 18.89 27.08
N ILE A 66 -28.36 19.84 27.84
CA ILE A 66 -27.61 21.00 28.35
C ILE A 66 -26.43 20.53 29.23
N ASN A 67 -26.67 19.61 30.15
CA ASN A 67 -25.66 19.08 31.05
C ASN A 67 -24.61 18.23 30.27
N HIS A 68 -25.02 17.52 29.24
CA HIS A 68 -24.09 16.82 28.36
C HIS A 68 -23.17 17.79 27.60
N LEU A 69 -23.71 18.91 27.10
CA LEU A 69 -22.89 19.95 26.47
C LEU A 69 -21.89 20.53 27.47
N ASN A 70 -22.34 20.84 28.70
CA ASN A 70 -21.43 21.32 29.76
C ASN A 70 -20.32 20.28 30.07
N PHE A 71 -20.68 19.00 30.20
CA PHE A 71 -19.74 17.92 30.53
C PHE A 71 -18.69 17.70 29.43
N THR A 72 -19.04 17.97 28.17
CA THR A 72 -18.14 17.80 27.00
C THR A 72 -17.49 19.11 26.55
N ASP A 73 -17.54 20.17 27.33
CA ASP A 73 -17.07 21.51 26.98
C ASP A 73 -17.67 22.01 25.63
N GLY A 74 -18.87 21.54 25.34
CA GLY A 74 -19.62 21.92 24.14
C GLY A 74 -20.28 23.28 24.30
N TYR A 75 -20.56 23.90 23.16
CA TYR A 75 -21.25 25.21 23.08
C TYR A 75 -22.62 25.10 22.48
N LEU A 76 -23.45 26.15 22.70
CA LEU A 76 -24.69 26.39 21.99
C LEU A 76 -24.62 27.72 21.28
N TRP A 77 -25.52 27.93 20.30
CA TRP A 77 -25.68 29.17 19.61
C TRP A 77 -26.79 29.98 20.25
N VAL A 78 -26.55 31.27 20.44
CA VAL A 78 -27.56 32.25 20.86
C VAL A 78 -28.02 33.01 19.61
N HIS A 79 -29.28 32.87 19.25
CA HIS A 79 -29.91 33.57 18.14
C HIS A 79 -30.46 34.92 18.64
N LEU A 80 -29.82 35.98 18.19
CA LEU A 80 -30.13 37.36 18.55
C LEU A 80 -30.62 38.10 17.31
N ARG A 81 -31.44 39.15 17.51
CA ARG A 81 -31.84 40.08 16.47
C ARG A 81 -31.54 41.49 16.90
N ASP A 82 -30.86 42.27 16.05
CA ASP A 82 -30.72 43.72 16.27
C ASP A 82 -32.08 44.41 16.02
N PRO A 83 -32.64 45.07 17.00
CA PRO A 83 -33.97 45.70 16.84
C PRO A 83 -33.99 46.88 15.86
N ARG A 84 -32.80 47.42 15.46
CA ARG A 84 -32.70 48.57 14.55
C ARG A 84 -32.60 48.15 13.08
N TYR A 85 -31.92 47.04 12.84
CA TYR A 85 -31.61 46.57 11.48
C TYR A 85 -32.36 45.27 11.11
N GLU A 86 -33.09 44.67 12.05
CA GLU A 86 -33.75 43.36 11.92
C GLU A 86 -32.80 42.23 11.44
N GLU A 87 -31.51 42.40 11.68
CA GLU A 87 -30.49 41.45 11.28
C GLU A 87 -30.30 40.35 12.34
N ASP A 88 -30.26 39.11 11.87
CA ASP A 88 -30.06 37.95 12.74
C ASP A 88 -28.56 37.69 13.01
N ILE A 89 -28.19 37.66 14.29
CA ILE A 89 -26.84 37.44 14.76
C ILE A 89 -26.78 36.12 15.55
N PHE A 90 -25.74 35.32 15.30
CA PHE A 90 -25.48 34.07 16.03
C PHE A 90 -24.18 34.17 16.79
N VAL A 91 -24.26 33.96 18.12
CA VAL A 91 -23.10 34.03 19.03
C VAL A 91 -22.99 32.72 19.78
N HIS A 92 -21.76 32.30 20.10
CA HIS A 92 -21.53 31.13 20.92
C HIS A 92 -21.63 31.42 22.40
N ALA A 93 -22.20 30.47 23.14
CA ALA A 93 -22.18 30.48 24.59
C ALA A 93 -21.97 29.07 25.15
N TYR A 94 -21.31 28.99 26.27
CA TYR A 94 -21.03 27.73 27.00
C TYR A 94 -22.02 27.57 28.14
N PRO A 95 -22.83 26.51 28.14
CA PRO A 95 -23.79 26.28 29.20
C PRO A 95 -23.07 25.89 30.48
N GLN A 96 -23.61 26.36 31.62
CA GLN A 96 -23.22 25.91 32.95
C GLN A 96 -24.11 24.73 33.41
N PRO A 97 -23.74 24.02 34.51
CA PRO A 97 -24.56 22.93 35.05
C PRO A 97 -26.00 23.38 35.27
N CYS A 98 -26.94 22.61 34.74
CA CYS A 98 -28.37 22.96 34.71
C CYS A 98 -29.15 22.05 35.66
N THR A 99 -29.90 22.65 36.62
CA THR A 99 -30.78 21.94 37.57
C THR A 99 -32.21 21.75 37.06
N GLY A 100 -32.52 22.30 35.91
CA GLY A 100 -33.84 22.19 35.26
C GLY A 100 -34.79 23.36 35.51
N GLU A 101 -34.40 24.38 36.26
CA GLU A 101 -35.23 25.60 36.46
C GLU A 101 -34.78 26.76 35.57
N ALA A 102 -33.50 26.90 35.36
CA ALA A 102 -32.89 27.91 34.52
C ALA A 102 -31.72 27.33 33.69
N ILE A 103 -31.41 27.97 32.57
CA ILE A 103 -30.23 27.71 31.78
C ILE A 103 -29.31 28.92 31.91
N THR A 104 -28.16 28.77 32.51
CA THR A 104 -27.11 29.79 32.62
C THR A 104 -26.01 29.48 31.61
N CYS A 105 -25.56 30.48 30.87
CA CYS A 105 -24.50 30.35 29.88
C CYS A 105 -23.49 31.48 30.03
N ARG A 106 -22.20 31.13 29.79
CA ARG A 106 -21.10 32.09 29.67
C ARG A 106 -20.83 32.38 28.22
N TRP A 107 -20.55 33.65 27.87
CA TRP A 107 -20.15 34.04 26.51
C TRP A 107 -18.80 33.40 26.12
N SER A 108 -18.64 33.10 24.84
CA SER A 108 -17.39 32.56 24.30
C SER A 108 -16.24 33.59 24.24
N GLN A 109 -16.54 34.89 24.25
CA GLN A 109 -15.59 35.97 24.22
C GLN A 109 -15.82 36.95 25.34
N GLU A 110 -14.79 37.33 26.10
CA GLU A 110 -14.87 38.17 27.31
C GLU A 110 -15.26 39.65 27.06
N ASN A 111 -15.34 40.12 25.80
CA ASN A 111 -15.57 41.53 25.45
C ASN A 111 -16.79 41.75 24.54
N LEU A 112 -17.82 40.92 24.65
CA LEU A 112 -19.06 41.15 23.90
C LEU A 112 -19.91 42.19 24.64
N THR A 113 -19.68 43.50 24.33
CA THR A 113 -20.50 44.61 24.81
C THR A 113 -21.60 44.91 23.78
N GLY A 114 -22.82 45.17 24.26
CA GLY A 114 -23.92 45.66 23.42
C GLY A 114 -25.04 44.68 23.14
N PHE A 115 -24.92 43.38 23.55
CA PHE A 115 -26.02 42.45 23.36
C PHE A 115 -27.21 42.67 24.32
N GLU A 116 -27.04 43.47 25.32
CA GLU A 116 -28.12 43.91 26.25
C GLU A 116 -29.29 44.55 25.50
N TYR A 117 -29.07 45.15 24.34
CA TYR A 117 -30.05 45.80 23.50
C TYR A 117 -30.66 44.90 22.41
N HIS A 118 -30.11 43.67 22.25
CA HIS A 118 -30.58 42.75 21.22
C HIS A 118 -31.76 41.90 21.75
N ARG A 119 -32.67 41.59 20.85
CA ARG A 119 -33.77 40.68 21.18
C ARG A 119 -33.29 39.24 21.09
N PHE A 120 -33.36 38.51 22.21
CA PHE A 120 -33.11 37.08 22.27
C PHE A 120 -34.30 36.35 21.63
N LEU A 121 -34.03 35.50 20.62
CA LEU A 121 -35.04 34.74 19.92
C LEU A 121 -35.08 33.29 20.41
N ASN A 122 -33.96 32.55 20.21
CA ASN A 122 -33.85 31.15 20.58
C ASN A 122 -32.41 30.82 21.01
N LEU A 123 -32.24 29.80 21.84
CA LEU A 123 -30.97 29.04 21.88
C LEU A 123 -31.06 27.91 20.87
N VAL A 124 -29.94 27.61 20.21
CA VAL A 124 -29.89 26.64 19.15
C VAL A 124 -28.74 25.64 19.46
N ILE A 125 -29.10 24.38 19.58
CA ILE A 125 -28.16 23.29 19.76
C ILE A 125 -28.11 22.48 18.48
N ASP A 126 -26.91 22.37 17.87
CA ASP A 126 -26.68 21.48 16.75
C ASP A 126 -25.82 20.29 17.25
N ASP A 127 -26.41 19.12 17.39
CA ASP A 127 -25.76 17.89 17.83
C ASP A 127 -25.14 17.10 16.65
N GLY A 128 -25.15 17.71 15.46
CA GLY A 128 -24.69 17.09 14.21
C GLY A 128 -25.73 16.20 13.52
N MET A 129 -26.79 15.77 14.21
CA MET A 129 -27.91 14.99 13.66
C MET A 129 -29.19 15.82 13.53
N ALA A 130 -29.43 16.68 14.50
CA ALA A 130 -30.61 17.51 14.55
C ALA A 130 -30.26 18.87 15.13
N VAL A 131 -31.10 19.87 14.79
CA VAL A 131 -31.04 21.19 15.41
C VAL A 131 -32.17 21.28 16.40
N THR A 132 -31.85 21.56 17.66
CA THR A 132 -32.82 21.78 18.73
C THR A 132 -32.94 23.29 18.99
N LEU A 133 -34.14 23.83 18.82
CA LEU A 133 -34.48 25.19 19.20
C LEU A 133 -35.04 25.19 20.62
N ILE A 134 -34.55 26.11 21.43
CA ILE A 134 -34.98 26.34 22.80
C ILE A 134 -35.54 27.77 22.84
N PRO A 135 -36.86 27.97 23.04
CA PRO A 135 -37.42 29.30 23.18
C PRO A 135 -36.85 30.05 24.39
N VAL A 136 -36.54 31.33 24.21
CA VAL A 136 -35.86 32.12 25.24
C VAL A 136 -36.84 33.01 25.98
N LYS A 137 -36.83 32.89 27.32
CA LYS A 137 -37.34 33.91 28.22
C LYS A 137 -36.21 34.38 29.10
N LEU A 138 -35.63 35.54 28.75
CA LEU A 138 -34.46 36.09 29.44
C LEU A 138 -34.80 36.47 30.88
N LEU A 139 -33.97 36.04 31.82
CA LEU A 139 -34.07 36.40 33.22
C LEU A 139 -33.00 37.44 33.59
N HIS A 140 -31.75 37.20 33.16
CA HIS A 140 -30.64 38.07 33.47
C HIS A 140 -29.61 38.03 32.33
N ILE A 141 -28.93 39.17 32.08
CA ILE A 141 -27.79 39.28 31.17
C ILE A 141 -26.74 40.22 31.76
N ASN A 142 -25.46 39.85 31.61
CA ASN A 142 -24.33 40.69 31.98
C ASN A 142 -23.15 40.44 30.98
N ARG A 143 -22.01 41.07 31.26
CA ARG A 143 -20.81 40.92 30.41
C ARG A 143 -20.24 39.51 30.39
N GLU A 144 -20.47 38.71 31.40
CA GLU A 144 -19.92 37.34 31.51
C GLU A 144 -20.83 36.33 30.85
N GLY A 145 -22.15 36.56 30.81
CA GLY A 145 -23.09 35.62 30.27
C GLY A 145 -24.56 36.05 30.39
N PHE A 146 -25.45 35.08 30.35
CA PHE A 146 -26.91 35.31 30.52
C PHE A 146 -27.56 34.10 31.19
N THR A 147 -28.74 34.32 31.73
CA THR A 147 -29.61 33.29 32.29
C THR A 147 -31.01 33.42 31.71
N ILE A 148 -31.56 32.29 31.26
CA ILE A 148 -32.94 32.19 30.77
C ILE A 148 -33.74 31.23 31.62
N GLN A 149 -35.04 31.43 31.65
CA GLN A 149 -35.96 30.47 32.26
C GLN A 149 -35.96 29.18 31.44
N MET A 150 -35.86 28.02 32.13
CA MET A 150 -36.00 26.75 31.45
C MET A 150 -37.39 26.59 30.83
N PRO A 151 -37.54 26.42 29.52
CA PRO A 151 -38.85 26.22 28.91
C PRO A 151 -39.37 24.80 29.17
N ASP A 152 -40.68 24.62 29.06
CA ASP A 152 -41.35 23.31 29.23
C ASP A 152 -40.98 22.34 28.12
N ALA A 153 -40.60 22.86 26.97
CA ALA A 153 -40.12 22.04 25.83
C ALA A 153 -39.18 22.81 24.90
N GLY A 154 -38.23 22.10 24.33
CA GLY A 154 -37.50 22.45 23.11
C GLY A 154 -38.14 21.81 21.88
N HIS A 155 -37.73 22.25 20.68
CA HIS A 155 -38.26 21.77 19.41
C HIS A 155 -37.16 21.30 18.49
N VAL A 156 -37.28 20.12 17.86
CA VAL A 156 -36.33 19.59 16.89
C VAL A 156 -36.66 20.06 15.50
N LEU A 157 -35.71 20.77 14.88
CA LEU A 157 -35.84 21.22 13.49
C LEU A 157 -34.88 20.38 12.60
N GLY A 158 -35.47 19.59 11.74
CA GLY A 158 -34.73 18.90 10.68
C GLY A 158 -33.77 17.81 11.21
N LYS A 159 -34.19 16.59 11.03
CA LYS A 159 -33.34 15.43 11.25
C LYS A 159 -32.48 15.23 10.00
N ARG A 160 -31.14 15.17 10.16
CA ARG A 160 -30.25 14.86 9.07
C ARG A 160 -30.19 13.33 8.84
N GLU A 161 -29.94 12.92 7.61
CA GLU A 161 -29.76 11.49 7.29
C GLU A 161 -28.44 10.94 7.85
N ALA A 162 -27.42 11.79 8.07
CA ALA A 162 -26.15 11.45 8.62
C ALA A 162 -25.59 12.57 9.49
N ARG A 163 -24.94 12.17 10.58
CA ARG A 163 -24.28 13.08 11.51
C ARG A 163 -23.15 13.86 10.80
N ARG A 164 -23.04 15.15 11.12
CA ARG A 164 -21.92 16.00 10.69
C ARG A 164 -20.88 16.17 11.80
N TYR A 165 -19.63 16.16 11.39
CA TYR A 165 -18.48 16.28 12.28
C TYR A 165 -17.66 17.50 11.87
N ALA A 166 -17.41 18.42 12.80
CA ALA A 166 -16.52 19.57 12.58
C ALA A 166 -15.09 19.09 12.32
N CYS A 167 -14.40 19.75 11.41
CA CYS A 167 -13.02 19.44 11.02
C CYS A 167 -12.09 20.60 11.33
N GLN A 168 -10.85 20.28 11.68
CA GLN A 168 -9.78 21.27 11.88
C GLN A 168 -8.50 20.80 11.21
N GLY A 169 -7.73 21.74 10.62
CA GLY A 169 -6.42 21.44 10.03
C GLY A 169 -6.45 20.64 8.73
N VAL A 170 -7.61 20.52 8.06
CA VAL A 170 -7.72 19.85 6.76
C VAL A 170 -7.83 20.89 5.67
N THR A 171 -6.88 20.92 4.74
CA THR A 171 -6.90 21.78 3.55
C THR A 171 -7.74 21.14 2.44
N ALA A 172 -8.44 21.99 1.68
CA ALA A 172 -9.28 21.57 0.56
C ALA A 172 -8.84 22.27 -0.73
N GLU A 173 -8.71 21.51 -1.79
CA GLU A 173 -8.55 22.00 -3.16
C GLU A 173 -9.76 21.55 -3.98
N LEU A 174 -10.37 22.50 -4.68
CA LEU A 174 -11.50 22.27 -5.58
C LEU A 174 -11.05 22.61 -7.00
N THR A 175 -11.12 21.64 -7.90
CA THR A 175 -10.70 21.80 -9.29
C THR A 175 -11.84 21.48 -10.24
N GLN A 176 -12.09 22.36 -11.21
CA GLN A 176 -13.05 22.15 -12.29
C GLN A 176 -12.51 22.81 -13.56
N SER A 177 -12.53 22.11 -14.69
CA SER A 177 -12.12 22.63 -16.01
C SER A 177 -10.75 23.30 -16.04
N GLY A 178 -9.80 22.82 -15.20
CA GLY A 178 -8.44 23.35 -15.12
C GLY A 178 -8.25 24.54 -14.16
N PHE A 179 -9.33 25.10 -13.62
CA PHE A 179 -9.29 26.13 -12.59
C PHE A 179 -9.23 25.53 -11.19
N LEU A 180 -8.64 26.26 -10.25
CA LEU A 180 -8.37 25.81 -8.90
C LEU A 180 -8.87 26.82 -7.86
N ALA A 181 -9.57 26.32 -6.85
CA ALA A 181 -9.86 27.07 -5.62
C ALA A 181 -9.26 26.34 -4.41
N ARG A 182 -8.77 27.08 -3.42
CA ARG A 182 -8.14 26.55 -2.20
C ARG A 182 -8.82 27.03 -0.95
N GLY A 183 -8.78 26.20 0.08
CA GLY A 183 -9.34 26.58 1.37
C GLY A 183 -9.30 25.46 2.39
N THR A 184 -10.34 25.34 3.19
CA THR A 184 -10.41 24.41 4.32
C THR A 184 -11.71 23.61 4.32
N LEU A 185 -11.63 22.38 4.83
CA LEU A 185 -12.80 21.58 5.18
C LEU A 185 -13.37 22.09 6.52
N LEU A 186 -14.62 22.49 6.54
CA LEU A 186 -15.30 22.97 7.74
C LEU A 186 -15.92 21.82 8.53
N ASP A 187 -16.67 20.98 7.86
CA ASP A 187 -17.27 19.77 8.42
C ASP A 187 -17.57 18.75 7.33
N PHE A 188 -17.80 17.51 7.74
CA PHE A 188 -18.24 16.45 6.84
C PHE A 188 -19.29 15.55 7.51
N SER A 189 -20.00 14.81 6.69
CA SER A 189 -20.81 13.64 7.08
C SER A 189 -20.42 12.45 6.24
N SER A 190 -20.91 11.27 6.54
CA SER A 190 -20.67 10.09 5.69
C SER A 190 -21.25 10.21 4.26
N LEU A 191 -21.92 11.34 3.93
CA LEU A 191 -22.57 11.60 2.65
C LEU A 191 -22.01 12.82 1.92
N SER A 192 -21.41 13.79 2.63
CA SER A 192 -21.02 15.08 2.04
C SER A 192 -19.95 15.80 2.83
N PHE A 193 -19.24 16.69 2.14
CA PHE A 193 -18.23 17.61 2.68
C PHE A 193 -18.73 19.05 2.60
N ARG A 194 -18.42 19.88 3.59
CA ARG A 194 -18.60 21.33 3.52
C ARG A 194 -17.24 22.00 3.57
N VAL A 195 -16.90 22.67 2.50
CA VAL A 195 -15.62 23.36 2.33
C VAL A 195 -15.81 24.86 2.21
N ARG A 196 -14.84 25.63 2.69
CA ARG A 196 -14.72 27.06 2.44
C ARG A 196 -13.51 27.28 1.56
N VAL A 197 -13.71 27.82 0.36
CA VAL A 197 -12.66 27.96 -0.65
C VAL A 197 -12.69 29.36 -1.28
N ALA A 198 -11.49 29.81 -1.71
CA ALA A 198 -11.29 31.01 -2.52
C ALA A 198 -10.55 30.64 -3.81
N PRO A 199 -10.72 31.37 -4.93
CA PRO A 199 -9.96 31.16 -6.15
C PRO A 199 -8.44 31.23 -5.86
N ALA A 200 -7.65 30.33 -6.44
CA ALA A 200 -6.21 30.26 -6.20
C ALA A 200 -5.42 31.36 -6.93
N LEU A 201 -5.97 31.88 -8.03
CA LEU A 201 -5.45 33.02 -8.78
C LEU A 201 -6.38 34.22 -8.55
N GLU A 202 -5.89 35.45 -8.73
CA GLU A 202 -6.71 36.65 -8.69
C GLU A 202 -7.87 36.49 -9.67
N GLY A 203 -9.07 36.41 -9.14
CA GLY A 203 -10.27 36.16 -9.93
C GLY A 203 -11.48 35.86 -9.06
N SER A 204 -12.55 35.52 -9.74
CA SER A 204 -13.82 35.20 -9.13
C SER A 204 -14.23 33.75 -9.53
N PHE A 205 -15.29 33.26 -8.90
CA PHE A 205 -15.85 31.92 -9.21
C PHE A 205 -16.66 31.86 -10.52
N HIS A 206 -16.42 32.74 -11.52
CA HIS A 206 -17.15 32.70 -12.79
C HIS A 206 -16.97 31.39 -13.57
N TRP A 207 -15.87 30.65 -13.33
CA TRP A 207 -15.58 29.37 -13.95
C TRP A 207 -16.33 28.19 -13.29
N LEU A 208 -16.91 28.40 -12.11
CA LEU A 208 -17.53 27.32 -11.36
C LEU A 208 -18.94 27.05 -11.89
N ASN A 209 -19.13 25.86 -12.46
CA ASN A 209 -20.45 25.38 -12.91
C ASN A 209 -20.98 24.34 -11.89
N PRO A 210 -22.04 24.67 -11.13
CA PRO A 210 -22.63 23.77 -10.15
C PRO A 210 -23.35 22.56 -10.76
N ASP A 211 -23.68 22.59 -12.04
CA ASP A 211 -24.34 21.48 -12.74
C ASP A 211 -23.36 20.36 -13.14
N GLU A 212 -22.06 20.68 -13.17
CA GLU A 212 -21.00 19.75 -13.50
C GLU A 212 -20.20 19.34 -12.23
N PRO A 213 -19.67 18.12 -12.15
CA PRO A 213 -18.88 17.71 -11.02
C PRO A 213 -17.55 18.46 -10.95
N ALA A 214 -17.11 18.76 -9.71
CA ALA A 214 -15.77 19.27 -9.45
C ALA A 214 -14.95 18.24 -8.66
N THR A 215 -13.65 18.15 -8.91
CA THR A 215 -12.76 17.29 -8.13
C THR A 215 -12.41 17.97 -6.81
N LEU A 216 -12.78 17.33 -5.71
CA LEU A 216 -12.40 17.74 -4.37
C LEU A 216 -11.20 16.90 -3.93
N THR A 217 -10.11 17.57 -3.57
CA THR A 217 -8.95 16.95 -2.93
C THR A 217 -8.75 17.51 -1.52
N LEU A 218 -8.69 16.61 -0.54
CA LEU A 218 -8.51 16.96 0.87
C LEU A 218 -7.12 16.48 1.34
N TYR A 219 -6.43 17.33 2.08
CA TYR A 219 -5.10 17.06 2.60
C TYR A 219 -5.07 17.19 4.12
N GLN A 220 -4.37 16.26 4.76
CA GLN A 220 -3.92 16.38 6.15
C GLN A 220 -2.40 16.58 6.13
N GLY A 221 -1.94 17.81 6.37
CA GLY A 221 -0.58 18.21 6.05
C GLY A 221 -0.29 18.06 4.55
N GLN A 222 0.72 17.28 4.19
CA GLN A 222 1.04 16.99 2.77
C GLN A 222 0.40 15.71 2.22
N LYS A 223 -0.33 14.95 3.06
CA LYS A 223 -0.90 13.66 2.67
C LYS A 223 -2.32 13.83 2.14
N ILE A 224 -2.59 13.29 0.96
CA ILE A 224 -3.95 13.21 0.41
C ILE A 224 -4.75 12.21 1.25
N VAL A 225 -5.89 12.65 1.78
CA VAL A 225 -6.83 11.82 2.54
C VAL A 225 -8.13 11.53 1.78
N PHE A 226 -8.41 12.33 0.75
CA PHE A 226 -9.51 12.11 -0.18
C PHE A 226 -9.23 12.82 -1.50
N SER A 227 -9.55 12.21 -2.65
CA SER A 227 -9.54 12.88 -3.95
C SER A 227 -10.48 12.16 -4.92
N ASP A 228 -11.59 12.80 -5.27
CA ASP A 228 -12.55 12.26 -6.25
C ASP A 228 -13.50 13.36 -6.78
N PRO A 229 -14.11 13.19 -7.97
CA PRO A 229 -15.20 14.04 -8.43
C PRO A 229 -16.38 14.04 -7.46
N CYS A 230 -16.85 15.23 -7.13
CA CYS A 230 -17.98 15.48 -6.24
C CYS A 230 -19.05 16.32 -6.96
N ARG A 231 -20.31 16.03 -6.70
CA ARG A 231 -21.43 16.86 -7.16
C ARG A 231 -21.74 17.94 -6.14
N PHE A 232 -22.18 19.08 -6.61
CA PHE A 232 -22.65 20.16 -5.75
C PHE A 232 -23.99 19.79 -5.13
N ILE A 233 -24.15 20.11 -3.85
CA ILE A 233 -25.45 20.04 -3.14
C ILE A 233 -25.94 21.43 -2.85
N ASP A 234 -25.05 22.33 -2.38
CA ASP A 234 -25.39 23.69 -1.96
C ASP A 234 -24.15 24.58 -2.02
N GLN A 235 -24.32 25.88 -2.20
CA GLN A 235 -23.22 26.86 -2.18
C GLN A 235 -23.71 28.26 -1.82
N THR A 236 -22.83 29.09 -1.26
CA THR A 236 -23.11 30.52 -1.03
C THR A 236 -23.00 31.35 -2.33
N SER A 237 -23.67 32.48 -2.39
CA SER A 237 -23.66 33.38 -3.55
C SER A 237 -22.42 34.27 -3.66
N SER A 238 -21.54 34.28 -2.67
CA SER A 238 -20.30 35.09 -2.66
C SER A 238 -19.36 34.76 -3.83
N MET A 239 -18.74 35.77 -4.41
CA MET A 239 -17.83 35.60 -5.56
C MET A 239 -16.35 35.51 -5.15
N SER A 240 -15.97 35.96 -3.96
CA SER A 240 -14.60 35.96 -3.47
C SER A 240 -14.27 34.74 -2.60
N VAL A 241 -15.20 34.36 -1.73
CA VAL A 241 -15.06 33.17 -0.87
C VAL A 241 -16.39 32.43 -0.86
N LYS A 242 -16.39 31.16 -1.21
CA LYS A 242 -17.60 30.33 -1.20
C LYS A 242 -17.53 29.26 -0.13
N GLU A 243 -18.67 29.06 0.55
CA GLU A 243 -18.93 27.79 1.25
C GLU A 243 -19.72 26.88 0.31
N ILE A 244 -19.21 25.69 0.12
CA ILE A 244 -19.76 24.72 -0.83
C ILE A 244 -19.98 23.39 -0.12
N VAL A 245 -21.16 22.82 -0.31
CA VAL A 245 -21.48 21.45 0.15
C VAL A 245 -21.38 20.51 -1.04
N LEU A 246 -20.51 19.52 -0.94
CA LEU A 246 -20.17 18.60 -2.00
C LEU A 246 -20.44 17.16 -1.57
N ALA A 247 -21.03 16.34 -2.44
CA ALA A 247 -21.19 14.90 -2.22
C ALA A 247 -20.30 14.11 -3.16
N PRO A 248 -19.58 13.07 -2.68
CA PRO A 248 -18.87 12.15 -3.56
C PRO A 248 -19.77 11.59 -4.64
N GLN A 249 -19.32 11.61 -5.88
CA GLN A 249 -20.08 11.06 -7.00
C GLN A 249 -20.04 9.53 -7.00
N LYS A 250 -18.91 8.95 -6.58
CA LYS A 250 -18.75 7.51 -6.50
C LYS A 250 -19.10 6.98 -5.11
N THR A 251 -19.99 6.03 -5.07
CA THR A 251 -20.34 5.27 -3.86
C THR A 251 -19.49 4.00 -3.70
N LYS A 252 -18.74 3.63 -4.75
CA LYS A 252 -17.89 2.44 -4.78
C LYS A 252 -16.64 2.66 -5.63
N PHE A 253 -15.49 2.33 -5.07
CA PHE A 253 -14.19 2.40 -5.72
C PHE A 253 -13.73 1.01 -6.16
N HIS A 254 -13.28 0.88 -7.40
CA HIS A 254 -12.69 -0.33 -7.94
C HIS A 254 -11.17 -0.14 -7.98
N ARG A 255 -10.48 -0.43 -6.85
CA ARG A 255 -9.02 -0.31 -6.78
C ARG A 255 -8.28 -1.39 -7.57
N PHE A 256 -8.88 -2.56 -7.63
CA PHE A 256 -8.30 -3.68 -8.36
C PHE A 256 -9.19 -3.97 -9.57
N ARG A 257 -8.58 -4.19 -10.75
CA ARG A 257 -9.31 -4.60 -11.96
C ARG A 257 -10.19 -5.81 -11.63
N GLY A 258 -11.36 -5.88 -12.22
CA GLY A 258 -12.32 -6.95 -11.97
C GLY A 258 -11.66 -8.31 -12.11
N ARG A 259 -11.50 -9.03 -11.00
CA ARG A 259 -10.84 -10.33 -10.94
C ARG A 259 -11.89 -11.40 -10.81
N GLU A 260 -11.76 -12.42 -11.63
CA GLU A 260 -12.53 -13.65 -11.49
C GLU A 260 -12.12 -14.39 -10.20
N ILE A 261 -10.86 -14.26 -9.79
CA ILE A 261 -10.28 -14.90 -8.62
C ILE A 261 -9.85 -13.84 -7.61
N ARG A 262 -10.44 -13.89 -6.42
CA ARG A 262 -10.08 -13.04 -5.28
C ARG A 262 -9.49 -13.88 -4.17
N SER A 263 -8.54 -13.30 -3.42
CA SER A 263 -8.06 -13.91 -2.18
C SER A 263 -9.24 -14.21 -1.26
N PRO A 264 -9.30 -15.41 -0.65
CA PRO A 264 -10.40 -15.79 0.21
C PRO A 264 -10.51 -14.83 1.41
N ARG A 265 -11.75 -14.52 1.78
CA ARG A 265 -12.05 -13.74 2.98
C ARG A 265 -12.39 -14.69 4.12
N VAL A 266 -11.83 -14.43 5.27
CA VAL A 266 -12.04 -15.23 6.47
C VAL A 266 -12.52 -14.34 7.62
N ASN A 267 -13.29 -14.95 8.52
CA ASN A 267 -13.64 -14.37 9.81
C ASN A 267 -12.59 -14.87 10.80
N LEU A 268 -11.89 -13.96 11.46
CA LEU A 268 -10.89 -14.32 12.44
C LEU A 268 -11.51 -14.64 13.81
N ALA A 269 -11.03 -15.68 14.45
CA ALA A 269 -11.33 -16.02 15.82
C ALA A 269 -10.00 -16.15 16.61
N PRO A 270 -9.80 -15.41 17.73
CA PRO A 270 -10.73 -14.44 18.32
C PRO A 270 -10.98 -13.23 17.40
N SER A 271 -12.04 -12.46 17.70
CA SER A 271 -12.41 -11.29 16.92
C SER A 271 -11.26 -10.29 16.81
N SER A 272 -11.10 -9.71 15.65
CA SER A 272 -10.10 -8.69 15.34
C SER A 272 -10.74 -7.32 15.19
N SER A 273 -9.97 -6.27 15.43
CA SER A 273 -10.42 -4.89 15.27
C SER A 273 -9.42 -4.06 14.49
N VAL A 274 -9.88 -2.93 13.96
CA VAL A 274 -9.00 -1.87 13.44
C VAL A 274 -9.03 -0.68 14.35
N THR A 275 -7.88 -0.02 14.49
CA THR A 275 -7.74 1.27 15.18
C THR A 275 -6.98 2.25 14.29
N PHE A 276 -7.42 3.50 14.26
CA PHE A 276 -6.77 4.56 13.49
C PHE A 276 -7.20 5.93 14.01
N VAL A 277 -6.34 6.93 13.83
CA VAL A 277 -6.73 8.34 13.99
C VAL A 277 -7.49 8.76 12.74
N HIS A 278 -8.73 9.21 12.90
CA HIS A 278 -9.56 9.62 11.76
C HIS A 278 -8.98 10.85 11.06
N PRO A 279 -8.66 10.79 9.76
CA PRO A 279 -7.89 11.83 9.08
C PRO A 279 -8.60 13.20 8.99
N LEU A 280 -9.92 13.26 9.14
CA LEU A 280 -10.67 14.51 9.05
C LEU A 280 -11.05 15.07 10.43
N VAL A 281 -11.20 14.25 11.45
CA VAL A 281 -11.65 14.65 12.80
C VAL A 281 -10.53 14.65 13.83
N GLY A 282 -9.45 13.90 13.57
CA GLY A 282 -8.32 13.76 14.52
C GLY A 282 -8.63 12.91 15.76
N LYS A 283 -9.77 12.19 15.79
CA LYS A 283 -10.16 11.31 16.91
C LYS A 283 -9.75 9.87 16.66
N ASP A 284 -9.43 9.15 17.73
CA ASP A 284 -9.20 7.71 17.68
C ASP A 284 -10.52 6.97 17.40
N ILE A 285 -10.46 6.12 16.37
CA ILE A 285 -11.58 5.27 15.95
C ILE A 285 -11.17 3.81 16.11
N GLN A 286 -12.06 3.03 16.71
CA GLN A 286 -11.96 1.57 16.75
C GLN A 286 -13.19 0.95 16.11
N ARG A 287 -13.01 -0.09 15.25
CA ARG A 287 -14.10 -0.83 14.61
C ARG A 287 -13.77 -2.32 14.56
N ASP A 288 -14.77 -3.15 14.77
CA ASP A 288 -14.61 -4.59 14.67
C ASP A 288 -14.57 -5.03 13.21
N ILE A 289 -13.66 -5.97 12.93
CA ILE A 289 -13.52 -6.57 11.61
C ILE A 289 -14.57 -7.68 11.44
N ILE A 290 -15.34 -7.60 10.37
CA ILE A 290 -16.30 -8.65 9.99
C ILE A 290 -15.58 -9.78 9.25
N ASP A 291 -14.81 -9.42 8.23
CA ASP A 291 -13.99 -10.33 7.44
C ASP A 291 -12.73 -9.65 6.93
N ILE A 292 -11.71 -10.43 6.66
CA ILE A 292 -10.40 -9.95 6.21
C ILE A 292 -9.81 -10.90 5.15
N SER A 293 -9.04 -10.32 4.23
CA SER A 293 -8.17 -11.00 3.27
C SER A 293 -6.84 -10.26 3.17
N VAL A 294 -5.88 -10.79 2.43
CA VAL A 294 -4.57 -10.14 2.21
C VAL A 294 -4.67 -8.78 1.50
N SER A 295 -5.74 -8.51 0.77
CA SER A 295 -5.94 -7.28 0.00
C SER A 295 -6.94 -6.30 0.61
N GLY A 296 -7.59 -6.65 1.73
CA GLY A 296 -8.56 -5.76 2.37
C GLY A 296 -9.45 -6.43 3.40
N LEU A 297 -10.22 -5.61 4.08
CA LEU A 297 -11.08 -6.03 5.19
C LEU A 297 -12.44 -5.31 5.14
N SER A 298 -13.39 -5.77 5.93
CA SER A 298 -14.63 -5.04 6.13
C SER A 298 -14.95 -4.85 7.60
N VAL A 299 -15.51 -3.70 7.93
CA VAL A 299 -15.90 -3.30 9.28
C VAL A 299 -17.37 -2.92 9.35
N LEU A 300 -17.93 -2.92 10.56
CA LEU A 300 -19.30 -2.46 10.83
C LEU A 300 -19.24 -1.07 11.46
N GLU A 301 -20.09 -0.14 10.98
CA GLU A 301 -20.37 1.15 11.61
C GLU A 301 -21.83 1.22 12.09
N ASN A 302 -22.04 1.79 13.27
CA ASN A 302 -23.38 2.08 13.78
C ASN A 302 -23.97 3.28 13.03
N MET A 303 -25.31 3.37 12.94
CA MET A 303 -25.98 4.43 12.20
C MET A 303 -25.66 5.83 12.74
N ASP A 304 -25.50 5.96 14.05
CA ASP A 304 -25.28 7.24 14.73
C ASP A 304 -23.82 7.73 14.71
N GLU A 305 -22.85 6.83 14.37
CA GLU A 305 -21.41 7.08 14.41
C GLU A 305 -20.71 6.78 13.07
N CYS A 306 -21.38 7.06 11.96
CA CYS A 306 -20.82 6.83 10.64
C CYS A 306 -19.80 7.92 10.29
N VAL A 307 -18.54 7.54 10.19
CA VAL A 307 -17.41 8.43 9.84
C VAL A 307 -16.66 8.00 8.58
N LEU A 308 -16.84 6.76 8.11
CA LEU A 308 -16.15 6.26 6.94
C LEU A 308 -16.86 6.66 5.65
N ILE A 309 -16.13 7.32 4.75
CA ILE A 309 -16.62 7.77 3.45
C ILE A 309 -15.92 6.99 2.34
N PRO A 310 -16.61 6.45 1.33
CA PRO A 310 -15.95 5.87 0.16
C PRO A 310 -14.97 6.85 -0.49
N GLY A 311 -13.76 6.39 -0.78
CA GLY A 311 -12.66 7.21 -1.29
C GLY A 311 -11.67 7.69 -0.23
N MET A 312 -12.06 7.72 1.05
CA MET A 312 -11.18 8.18 2.14
C MET A 312 -9.96 7.25 2.32
N ILE A 313 -8.78 7.85 2.42
CA ILE A 313 -7.51 7.16 2.64
C ILE A 313 -7.10 7.33 4.11
N ILE A 314 -6.76 6.22 4.76
CA ILE A 314 -6.29 6.14 6.13
C ILE A 314 -4.84 5.68 6.07
N HIS A 315 -3.90 6.60 6.28
CA HIS A 315 -2.46 6.33 6.14
C HIS A 315 -1.87 5.45 7.24
N HIS A 316 -2.46 5.46 8.43
CA HIS A 316 -1.98 4.70 9.59
C HIS A 316 -3.15 3.95 10.22
N LEU A 317 -3.57 2.86 9.55
CA LEU A 317 -4.56 1.93 10.09
C LEU A 317 -3.83 0.76 10.73
N THR A 318 -4.19 0.43 11.96
CA THR A 318 -3.64 -0.71 12.70
C THR A 318 -4.70 -1.80 12.84
N ILE A 319 -4.43 -2.96 12.29
CA ILE A 319 -5.21 -4.18 12.51
C ILE A 319 -4.71 -4.81 13.82
N ARG A 320 -5.61 -5.06 14.75
CA ARG A 320 -5.33 -5.74 16.03
C ARG A 320 -5.90 -7.14 16.00
N TYR A 321 -5.09 -8.13 16.31
CA TYR A 321 -5.49 -9.53 16.39
C TYR A 321 -5.01 -10.15 17.70
N SER A 322 -5.90 -10.87 18.39
CA SER A 322 -5.59 -11.56 19.66
C SER A 322 -4.96 -10.66 20.75
N GLY A 323 -5.28 -9.35 20.75
CA GLY A 323 -4.81 -8.39 21.74
C GLY A 323 -3.34 -7.96 21.61
N ALA A 324 -2.44 -8.86 21.24
CA ALA A 324 -1.00 -8.61 21.21
C ALA A 324 -0.47 -8.19 19.83
N LEU A 325 -0.99 -8.78 18.75
CA LEU A 325 -0.48 -8.54 17.41
C LEU A 325 -1.07 -7.26 16.80
N LYS A 326 -0.19 -6.37 16.37
CA LYS A 326 -0.52 -5.11 15.70
C LYS A 326 0.10 -5.12 14.30
N LEU A 327 -0.73 -4.94 13.27
CA LEU A 327 -0.31 -4.92 11.87
C LEU A 327 -0.70 -3.56 11.28
N SER A 328 0.29 -2.75 10.91
CA SER A 328 0.06 -1.40 10.38
C SER A 328 -0.02 -1.40 8.86
N CYS A 329 -0.94 -0.63 8.29
CA CYS A 329 -1.10 -0.49 6.85
C CYS A 329 -1.69 0.87 6.46
N THR A 330 -1.60 1.20 5.19
CA THR A 330 -2.40 2.25 4.55
C THR A 330 -3.61 1.60 3.89
N ALA A 331 -4.79 2.13 4.14
CA ALA A 331 -6.03 1.59 3.61
C ALA A 331 -6.94 2.67 2.99
N GLN A 332 -7.79 2.28 2.06
CA GLN A 332 -8.82 3.14 1.48
C GLN A 332 -10.21 2.54 1.67
N VAL A 333 -11.16 3.35 2.09
CA VAL A 333 -12.56 2.98 2.12
C VAL A 333 -13.06 2.86 0.68
N VAL A 334 -13.46 1.65 0.26
CA VAL A 334 -13.84 1.37 -1.14
C VAL A 334 -15.33 1.24 -1.37
N TYR A 335 -16.10 0.95 -0.33
CA TYR A 335 -17.56 0.97 -0.39
C TYR A 335 -18.17 1.13 1.01
N ARG A 336 -19.42 1.60 1.03
CA ARG A 336 -20.30 1.62 2.19
C ARG A 336 -21.66 1.08 1.80
N ARG A 337 -22.18 0.09 2.53
CA ARG A 337 -23.45 -0.56 2.24
C ARG A 337 -24.28 -0.72 3.52
N LYS A 338 -25.55 -0.38 3.47
CA LYS A 338 -26.49 -0.60 4.58
C LYS A 338 -26.71 -2.10 4.83
N GLU A 339 -26.62 -2.53 6.09
CA GLU A 339 -26.87 -3.90 6.50
C GLU A 339 -28.32 -4.11 6.94
N LYS A 340 -28.84 -5.35 6.76
CA LYS A 340 -30.23 -5.72 7.10
C LYS A 340 -30.53 -5.60 8.60
N LYS A 341 -29.52 -5.81 9.45
CA LYS A 341 -29.63 -5.74 10.93
C LYS A 341 -29.43 -4.32 11.49
N GLY A 342 -29.32 -3.32 10.64
CA GLY A 342 -28.97 -1.94 11.01
C GLY A 342 -27.47 -1.66 10.90
N GLY A 343 -27.11 -0.37 10.77
CA GLY A 343 -25.72 0.05 10.55
C GLY A 343 -25.26 -0.06 9.10
N PHE A 344 -23.95 0.13 8.90
CA PHE A 344 -23.30 0.11 7.61
C PHE A 344 -22.07 -0.77 7.62
N ARG A 345 -21.96 -1.61 6.61
CA ARG A 345 -20.75 -2.35 6.31
C ARG A 345 -19.86 -1.54 5.39
N CYS A 346 -18.65 -1.22 5.86
CA CYS A 346 -17.64 -0.51 5.10
C CYS A 346 -16.52 -1.45 4.70
N GLY A 347 -16.20 -1.49 3.40
CA GLY A 347 -15.06 -2.25 2.88
C GLY A 347 -13.84 -1.35 2.75
N LEU A 348 -12.69 -1.84 3.19
CA LEU A 348 -11.40 -1.17 3.09
C LEU A 348 -10.46 -2.02 2.25
N ALA A 349 -9.81 -1.39 1.27
CA ALA A 349 -8.71 -1.99 0.50
C ALA A 349 -7.39 -1.61 1.15
N ILE A 350 -6.49 -2.57 1.35
CA ILE A 350 -5.12 -2.32 1.77
C ILE A 350 -4.38 -1.76 0.55
N LEU A 351 -3.82 -0.56 0.68
CA LEU A 351 -3.07 0.13 -0.38
C LEU A 351 -1.58 -0.12 -0.28
N ASP A 352 -1.06 -0.17 0.95
CA ASP A 352 0.35 -0.44 1.23
C ASP A 352 0.54 -1.03 2.62
N MET A 353 1.55 -1.88 2.75
CA MET A 353 1.94 -2.57 3.98
C MET A 353 3.39 -3.03 3.79
N ASP A 354 4.22 -2.95 4.82
CA ASP A 354 5.57 -3.50 4.73
C ASP A 354 5.58 -5.03 4.60
N ALA A 355 6.63 -5.58 4.03
CA ALA A 355 6.73 -7.00 3.70
C ALA A 355 6.64 -7.92 4.94
N SER A 356 7.18 -7.50 6.08
CA SER A 356 7.09 -8.27 7.33
C SER A 356 5.65 -8.36 7.84
N THR A 357 4.98 -7.21 7.87
CA THR A 357 3.57 -7.10 8.29
C THR A 357 2.67 -7.90 7.34
N TYR A 358 2.92 -7.81 6.03
CA TYR A 358 2.20 -8.59 5.02
C TYR A 358 2.41 -10.09 5.20
N GLY A 359 3.64 -10.53 5.45
CA GLY A 359 3.96 -11.93 5.72
C GLY A 359 3.19 -12.47 6.95
N LYS A 360 3.16 -11.71 8.06
CA LYS A 360 2.41 -12.08 9.28
C LYS A 360 0.91 -12.18 9.01
N LEU A 361 0.33 -11.19 8.30
CA LEU A 361 -1.09 -11.25 7.93
C LEU A 361 -1.39 -12.48 7.06
N SER A 362 -0.55 -12.72 6.06
CA SER A 362 -0.70 -13.86 5.14
C SER A 362 -0.58 -15.19 5.87
N ASN A 363 0.31 -15.31 6.86
CA ASN A 363 0.46 -16.50 7.69
C ASN A 363 -0.80 -16.77 8.53
N ILE A 364 -1.33 -15.75 9.21
CA ILE A 364 -2.57 -15.87 10.00
C ILE A 364 -3.73 -16.36 9.10
N LEU A 365 -3.92 -15.72 7.95
CA LEU A 365 -4.99 -16.07 7.03
C LEU A 365 -4.79 -17.45 6.41
N GLY A 366 -3.54 -17.82 6.09
CA GLY A 366 -3.17 -19.14 5.60
C GLY A 366 -3.49 -20.23 6.60
N ASN A 367 -3.13 -20.06 7.87
CA ASN A 367 -3.38 -21.00 8.95
C ASN A 367 -4.88 -21.20 9.26
N VAL A 368 -5.69 -20.14 9.11
CA VAL A 368 -7.16 -20.27 9.24
C VAL A 368 -7.75 -21.13 8.13
N LEU A 369 -7.19 -21.07 6.92
CA LEU A 369 -7.65 -21.86 5.77
C LEU A 369 -7.14 -23.29 5.77
N ASP A 370 -5.87 -23.49 6.11
CA ASP A 370 -5.22 -24.82 6.25
C ASP A 370 -4.15 -24.72 7.36
N PRO A 371 -4.39 -25.33 8.55
CA PRO A 371 -3.47 -25.21 9.69
C PRO A 371 -2.10 -25.86 9.46
N HIS A 372 -1.90 -26.58 8.36
CA HIS A 372 -0.60 -27.13 7.97
C HIS A 372 0.22 -26.20 7.09
N LEU A 373 -0.34 -25.05 6.71
CA LEU A 373 0.26 -24.10 5.80
C LEU A 373 0.89 -22.96 6.58
N HIS A 374 2.19 -22.72 6.37
CA HIS A 374 2.95 -21.65 7.05
C HIS A 374 3.62 -20.74 6.02
N ILE A 375 3.52 -19.43 6.21
CA ILE A 375 4.05 -18.41 5.30
C ILE A 375 4.93 -17.46 6.08
N SER A 376 6.19 -17.30 5.64
CA SER A 376 7.14 -16.33 6.25
C SER A 376 7.18 -16.40 7.78
N ASP A 377 7.01 -17.61 8.32
CA ASP A 377 6.98 -17.88 9.74
C ASP A 377 8.31 -18.45 10.21
N GLU A 378 8.52 -18.52 11.52
CA GLU A 378 9.67 -19.21 12.06
C GLU A 378 9.69 -20.67 11.61
N ILE A 379 10.65 -21.00 10.75
CA ILE A 379 10.87 -22.35 10.28
C ILE A 379 11.94 -23.03 11.13
N ASP A 380 11.73 -24.30 11.46
CA ASP A 380 12.81 -25.16 11.92
C ASP A 380 13.77 -25.41 10.75
N THR A 381 14.92 -24.75 10.81
CA THR A 381 15.93 -24.85 9.76
C THR A 381 16.52 -26.27 9.64
N GLU A 382 16.62 -27.04 10.73
CA GLU A 382 17.08 -28.43 10.67
C GLU A 382 16.04 -29.33 9.97
N ALA A 383 14.74 -29.11 10.25
CA ALA A 383 13.67 -29.81 9.52
C ALA A 383 13.68 -29.44 8.03
N LEU A 384 14.01 -28.19 7.68
CA LEU A 384 14.14 -27.76 6.28
C LEU A 384 15.32 -28.45 5.57
N TRP A 385 16.49 -28.51 6.22
CA TRP A 385 17.64 -29.22 5.66
C TRP A 385 17.33 -30.71 5.47
N LYS A 386 16.77 -31.36 6.47
CA LYS A 386 16.33 -32.75 6.36
C LYS A 386 15.38 -32.94 5.16
N PHE A 387 14.41 -32.05 4.98
CA PHE A 387 13.47 -32.09 3.87
C PHE A 387 14.18 -31.94 2.49
N PHE A 388 15.17 -31.05 2.36
CA PHE A 388 15.92 -30.88 1.12
C PHE A 388 16.75 -32.11 0.74
N PHE A 389 17.26 -32.84 1.73
CA PHE A 389 17.93 -34.14 1.50
C PHE A 389 16.94 -35.23 1.11
N GLU A 390 15.80 -35.35 1.84
CA GLU A 390 14.77 -36.36 1.58
C GLU A 390 14.07 -36.19 0.21
N THR A 391 14.04 -34.98 -0.33
CA THR A 391 13.47 -34.69 -1.65
C THR A 391 14.48 -34.73 -2.79
N ASP A 392 15.73 -35.15 -2.52
CA ASP A 392 16.85 -35.15 -3.48
C ASP A 392 17.12 -33.74 -4.09
N PHE A 393 16.61 -32.70 -3.41
CA PHE A 393 16.91 -31.33 -3.79
C PHE A 393 18.40 -31.00 -3.56
N ILE A 394 18.97 -31.58 -2.48
CA ILE A 394 20.39 -31.63 -2.23
C ILE A 394 20.86 -33.07 -2.53
N ASN A 395 21.41 -33.27 -3.72
CA ASN A 395 22.05 -34.53 -4.14
C ASN A 395 23.55 -34.55 -3.82
N SER A 396 24.21 -35.67 -4.04
CA SER A 396 25.63 -35.86 -3.72
C SER A 396 26.56 -34.79 -4.34
N LYS A 397 26.30 -34.37 -5.57
CA LYS A 397 27.10 -33.32 -6.25
C LYS A 397 26.94 -31.94 -5.60
N LYS A 398 25.71 -31.57 -5.22
CA LYS A 398 25.45 -30.32 -4.48
C LYS A 398 26.01 -30.40 -3.07
N TYR A 399 25.96 -31.56 -2.44
CA TYR A 399 26.46 -31.74 -1.09
C TYR A 399 27.97 -31.50 -0.97
N ALA A 400 28.77 -31.93 -1.94
CA ALA A 400 30.19 -31.65 -1.97
C ALA A 400 30.54 -30.16 -1.89
N LEU A 401 29.74 -29.31 -2.54
CA LEU A 401 29.85 -27.83 -2.42
C LEU A 401 29.41 -27.33 -1.05
N LEU A 402 28.30 -27.89 -0.53
CA LEU A 402 27.72 -27.48 0.76
C LEU A 402 28.60 -27.85 1.95
N GLU A 403 29.28 -28.98 1.88
CA GLU A 403 30.09 -29.55 2.98
C GLU A 403 31.20 -28.59 3.42
N SER A 404 31.94 -28.03 2.47
CA SER A 404 33.03 -27.09 2.74
C SER A 404 32.58 -25.75 3.36
N HIS A 405 31.28 -25.40 3.24
CA HIS A 405 30.75 -24.14 3.71
C HIS A 405 29.50 -24.30 4.59
N LYS A 406 29.32 -25.44 5.23
CA LYS A 406 28.12 -25.87 5.95
C LYS A 406 27.56 -24.83 6.91
N ASP A 407 28.39 -24.24 7.75
CA ASP A 407 27.94 -23.29 8.78
C ASP A 407 27.50 -21.96 8.16
N LYS A 408 28.21 -21.51 7.12
CA LYS A 408 27.81 -20.31 6.34
C LYS A 408 26.43 -20.49 5.69
N PHE A 409 26.16 -21.67 5.11
CA PHE A 409 24.84 -21.97 4.53
C PHE A 409 23.73 -21.97 5.58
N LYS A 410 23.97 -22.59 6.74
CA LYS A 410 22.98 -22.62 7.83
C LYS A 410 22.65 -21.22 8.33
N GLU A 411 23.65 -20.38 8.52
CA GLU A 411 23.50 -19.00 8.94
C GLU A 411 22.78 -18.17 7.88
N LEU A 412 23.18 -18.29 6.61
CA LEU A 412 22.57 -17.60 5.47
C LEU A 412 21.06 -17.88 5.39
N TYR A 413 20.65 -19.16 5.46
CA TYR A 413 19.23 -19.51 5.38
C TYR A 413 18.43 -19.07 6.60
N ARG A 414 19.04 -19.08 7.79
CA ARG A 414 18.42 -18.54 8.99
C ARG A 414 18.14 -17.04 8.82
N ASN A 415 19.13 -16.29 8.34
CA ASN A 415 18.99 -14.85 8.12
C ASN A 415 18.03 -14.54 6.98
N LEU A 416 18.10 -15.29 5.87
CA LEU A 416 17.25 -15.08 4.71
C LEU A 416 15.76 -15.26 5.04
N TYR A 417 15.40 -16.31 5.77
CA TYR A 417 14.01 -16.65 6.03
C TYR A 417 13.41 -16.03 7.30
N ARG A 418 14.23 -15.67 8.30
CA ARG A 418 13.73 -15.03 9.53
C ARG A 418 13.86 -13.52 9.53
N ASN A 419 14.99 -13.01 9.03
CA ASN A 419 15.37 -11.61 9.27
C ASN A 419 15.23 -10.73 8.04
N SER A 420 14.87 -11.28 6.87
CA SER A 420 14.93 -10.56 5.59
C SER A 420 13.63 -10.60 4.79
N PRO A 421 12.49 -10.17 5.38
CA PRO A 421 11.18 -10.22 4.71
C PRO A 421 11.09 -9.29 3.48
N GLU A 422 11.95 -8.26 3.38
CA GLU A 422 12.06 -7.39 2.20
C GLU A 422 12.72 -8.08 1.01
N LEU A 423 13.52 -9.13 1.29
CA LEU A 423 14.28 -9.88 0.29
C LEU A 423 13.70 -11.24 -0.02
N SER A 424 13.04 -11.88 0.94
CA SER A 424 12.64 -13.27 0.79
C SER A 424 11.35 -13.57 1.53
N THR A 425 10.57 -14.48 0.97
CA THR A 425 9.48 -15.16 1.67
C THR A 425 9.42 -16.61 1.25
N HIS A 426 8.84 -17.45 2.10
CA HIS A 426 8.67 -18.86 1.80
C HIS A 426 7.32 -19.40 2.29
N VAL A 427 6.89 -20.48 1.69
CA VAL A 427 5.69 -21.23 2.06
C VAL A 427 6.07 -22.67 2.35
N THR A 428 5.68 -23.17 3.50
CA THR A 428 5.86 -24.57 3.87
C THR A 428 4.54 -25.27 4.16
N TYR A 429 4.49 -26.54 3.89
CA TYR A 429 3.40 -27.43 4.32
C TYR A 429 3.96 -28.38 5.35
N GLN A 430 3.52 -28.26 6.61
CA GLN A 430 4.11 -28.93 7.76
C GLN A 430 3.07 -29.74 8.53
N ARG A 431 3.51 -30.85 9.14
CA ARG A 431 2.71 -31.63 10.09
C ARG A 431 3.64 -32.31 11.10
N ASN A 432 3.35 -32.14 12.38
CA ASN A 432 4.11 -32.71 13.49
C ASN A 432 5.63 -32.46 13.37
N GLY A 433 6.04 -31.22 13.08
CA GLY A 433 7.45 -30.83 12.93
C GLY A 433 8.12 -31.28 11.64
N ASN A 434 7.43 -32.05 10.76
CA ASN A 434 7.99 -32.48 9.47
C ASN A 434 7.46 -31.62 8.33
N ILE A 435 8.35 -31.24 7.41
CA ILE A 435 8.04 -30.51 6.18
C ILE A 435 7.73 -31.51 5.07
N TYR A 436 6.64 -31.28 4.34
CA TYR A 436 6.17 -32.08 3.21
C TYR A 436 6.14 -31.32 1.89
N GLY A 437 6.16 -30.01 1.94
CA GLY A 437 6.26 -29.14 0.77
C GLY A 437 6.92 -27.84 1.14
N HIS A 438 7.69 -27.29 0.22
CA HIS A 438 8.36 -26.00 0.37
C HIS A 438 8.46 -25.30 -0.98
N VAL A 439 8.29 -24.00 -0.97
CA VAL A 439 8.63 -23.10 -2.06
C VAL A 439 9.05 -21.77 -1.46
N SER A 440 10.04 -21.13 -2.04
CA SER A 440 10.45 -19.81 -1.65
C SER A 440 10.53 -18.88 -2.86
N MET A 441 10.55 -17.59 -2.58
CA MET A 441 10.88 -16.56 -3.54
C MET A 441 11.80 -15.53 -2.92
N MET A 442 12.63 -14.91 -3.77
CA MET A 442 13.53 -13.85 -3.37
C MET A 442 13.55 -12.72 -4.41
N ARG A 443 13.78 -11.51 -3.97
CA ARG A 443 13.94 -10.34 -4.84
C ARG A 443 15.32 -10.40 -5.49
N ALA A 444 15.40 -11.01 -6.67
CA ALA A 444 16.67 -11.25 -7.37
C ALA A 444 17.15 -10.01 -8.16
N TYR A 445 16.24 -9.20 -8.69
CA TYR A 445 16.51 -7.94 -9.41
C TYR A 445 15.60 -6.83 -8.89
N HIS A 446 15.82 -5.60 -9.30
CA HIS A 446 15.15 -4.43 -8.73
C HIS A 446 13.62 -4.59 -8.63
N ARG A 447 12.98 -5.10 -9.68
CA ARG A 447 11.52 -5.32 -9.74
C ARG A 447 11.14 -6.76 -10.10
N ALA A 448 12.08 -7.70 -10.03
CA ALA A 448 11.82 -9.11 -10.34
C ALA A 448 12.14 -10.02 -9.15
N TRP A 449 11.15 -10.87 -8.83
CA TRP A 449 11.25 -11.87 -7.77
C TRP A 449 11.41 -13.26 -8.36
N MET A 450 12.43 -13.97 -7.92
CA MET A 450 12.73 -15.32 -8.37
C MET A 450 12.10 -16.35 -7.43
N VAL A 451 11.20 -17.18 -7.99
CA VAL A 451 10.68 -18.37 -7.32
C VAL A 451 11.77 -19.46 -7.36
N HIS A 452 12.07 -20.05 -6.24
CA HIS A 452 13.07 -21.10 -6.14
C HIS A 452 12.73 -22.12 -5.03
N HIS A 453 13.52 -23.18 -4.92
CA HIS A 453 13.41 -24.24 -3.90
C HIS A 453 12.01 -24.88 -3.84
N LEU A 454 11.35 -25.04 -4.99
CA LEU A 454 10.08 -25.76 -5.08
C LEU A 454 10.33 -27.26 -4.98
N ALA A 455 9.98 -27.85 -3.85
CA ALA A 455 10.11 -29.27 -3.58
C ALA A 455 8.91 -29.79 -2.79
N ALA A 456 8.60 -31.08 -2.95
CA ALA A 456 7.54 -31.74 -2.22
C ALA A 456 7.77 -33.24 -2.09
N LYS A 457 7.32 -33.83 -0.96
CA LYS A 457 7.27 -35.28 -0.75
C LYS A 457 5.85 -35.70 -0.35
N PRO A 458 5.48 -36.98 -0.55
CA PRO A 458 4.18 -37.51 -0.11
C PRO A 458 4.01 -37.38 1.41
N MET A 459 2.81 -37.00 1.84
CA MET A 459 2.45 -36.98 3.25
C MET A 459 1.69 -38.26 3.60
N PRO A 460 2.05 -38.97 4.68
CA PRO A 460 1.36 -40.19 5.10
C PRO A 460 -0.14 -39.98 5.35
N GLY A 461 -0.97 -40.85 4.80
CA GLY A 461 -2.43 -40.78 4.95
C GLY A 461 -3.13 -39.67 4.15
N ASN A 462 -2.42 -38.95 3.28
CA ASN A 462 -3.01 -37.89 2.44
C ASN A 462 -2.61 -38.04 0.97
N THR A 463 -3.62 -38.18 0.10
CA THR A 463 -3.44 -38.26 -1.36
C THR A 463 -3.26 -36.90 -2.02
N SER A 464 -3.31 -35.80 -1.23
CA SER A 464 -3.20 -34.45 -1.77
C SER A 464 -1.75 -34.11 -2.19
N HIS A 465 -1.63 -33.47 -3.35
CA HIS A 465 -0.33 -33.05 -3.89
C HIS A 465 0.20 -31.82 -3.11
N THR A 466 1.04 -32.05 -2.09
CA THR A 466 1.62 -30.98 -1.23
C THR A 466 2.34 -29.91 -2.03
N GLY A 467 3.05 -30.27 -3.10
CA GLY A 467 3.68 -29.31 -4.00
C GLY A 467 2.72 -28.32 -4.67
N LEU A 468 1.51 -28.80 -5.04
CA LEU A 468 0.47 -27.91 -5.58
C LEU A 468 -0.10 -26.99 -4.50
N LYS A 469 -0.22 -27.48 -3.26
CA LYS A 469 -0.72 -26.66 -2.14
C LYS A 469 0.21 -25.49 -1.83
N VAL A 470 1.51 -25.74 -1.69
CA VAL A 470 2.49 -24.67 -1.43
C VAL A 470 2.59 -23.70 -2.60
N LEU A 471 2.55 -24.20 -3.85
CA LEU A 471 2.56 -23.35 -5.03
C LEU A 471 1.29 -22.49 -5.13
N HIS A 472 0.11 -23.10 -4.90
CA HIS A 472 -1.15 -22.36 -4.90
C HIS A 472 -1.15 -21.25 -3.83
N GLN A 473 -0.60 -21.53 -2.65
CA GLN A 473 -0.52 -20.54 -1.58
C GLN A 473 0.48 -19.44 -1.89
N LEU A 474 1.61 -19.77 -2.52
CA LEU A 474 2.54 -18.74 -3.01
C LEU A 474 1.86 -17.82 -4.03
N LEU A 475 1.03 -18.36 -4.92
CA LEU A 475 0.25 -17.56 -5.87
C LEU A 475 -0.81 -16.69 -5.20
N ASN A 476 -1.46 -17.18 -4.13
CA ASN A 476 -2.36 -16.38 -3.31
C ASN A 476 -1.60 -15.24 -2.58
N TYR A 477 -0.38 -15.51 -2.12
CA TYR A 477 0.51 -14.50 -1.53
C TYR A 477 0.83 -13.42 -2.57
N PHE A 478 1.21 -13.81 -3.78
CA PHE A 478 1.47 -12.86 -4.87
C PHE A 478 0.26 -11.97 -5.16
N ASP A 479 -0.96 -12.52 -5.15
CA ASP A 479 -2.17 -11.79 -5.49
C ASP A 479 -2.38 -10.52 -4.66
N GLY A 480 -2.03 -10.55 -3.37
CA GLY A 480 -2.06 -9.36 -2.50
C GLY A 480 -0.75 -8.56 -2.53
N PHE A 481 0.40 -9.25 -2.53
CA PHE A 481 1.73 -8.65 -2.42
C PHE A 481 2.06 -7.72 -3.60
N THR A 482 1.69 -8.10 -4.81
CA THR A 482 1.97 -7.35 -6.03
C THR A 482 1.27 -5.99 -6.12
N HIS A 483 0.25 -5.76 -5.28
CA HIS A 483 -0.45 -4.47 -5.24
C HIS A 483 0.18 -3.47 -4.29
N LEU A 484 1.14 -3.93 -3.47
CA LEU A 484 1.82 -3.10 -2.52
C LEU A 484 2.99 -2.39 -3.21
N PRO A 485 3.06 -1.05 -3.22
CA PRO A 485 4.20 -0.31 -3.75
C PRO A 485 5.53 -0.72 -3.10
N SER A 486 5.50 -1.08 -1.80
CA SER A 486 6.64 -1.58 -1.03
C SER A 486 7.19 -2.92 -1.52
N ALA A 487 6.38 -3.74 -2.21
CA ALA A 487 6.80 -5.05 -2.72
C ALA A 487 7.82 -4.98 -3.86
N LYS A 488 7.85 -3.87 -4.61
CA LYS A 488 8.74 -3.70 -5.78
C LYS A 488 8.71 -4.92 -6.72
N MET A 489 7.51 -5.41 -7.07
CA MET A 489 7.31 -6.64 -7.81
C MET A 489 6.51 -6.40 -9.08
N ASP A 490 7.19 -6.33 -10.24
CA ASP A 490 6.57 -6.27 -11.56
C ASP A 490 6.63 -7.63 -12.28
N TYR A 491 7.68 -8.42 -11.97
CA TYR A 491 7.93 -9.70 -12.62
C TYR A 491 8.14 -10.80 -11.58
N ALA A 492 7.59 -12.00 -11.87
CA ALA A 492 8.00 -13.23 -11.23
C ALA A 492 8.77 -14.08 -12.24
N MET A 493 9.86 -14.69 -11.80
CA MET A 493 10.73 -15.52 -12.63
C MET A 493 11.02 -16.87 -11.98
N PHE A 494 11.27 -17.90 -12.81
CA PHE A 494 11.53 -19.25 -12.34
C PHE A 494 12.42 -20.00 -13.33
N TYR A 495 13.49 -20.62 -12.83
CA TYR A 495 14.33 -21.50 -13.61
C TYR A 495 13.92 -22.96 -13.43
N PHE A 496 13.77 -23.70 -14.52
CA PHE A 496 13.53 -25.13 -14.49
C PHE A 496 14.12 -25.84 -15.70
N ARG A 497 14.39 -27.13 -15.58
CA ARG A 497 14.92 -27.93 -16.69
C ARG A 497 13.78 -28.33 -17.64
N PRO A 498 14.01 -28.36 -18.97
CA PRO A 498 13.01 -28.79 -19.96
C PRO A 498 12.41 -30.16 -19.68
N GLU A 499 13.21 -31.12 -19.21
CA GLU A 499 12.83 -32.50 -18.87
C GLU A 499 12.00 -32.60 -17.58
N ASN A 500 11.99 -31.55 -16.76
CA ASN A 500 11.22 -31.56 -15.51
C ASN A 500 9.71 -31.43 -15.80
N ARG A 501 9.02 -32.58 -15.75
CA ARG A 501 7.61 -32.69 -16.17
C ARG A 501 6.66 -31.78 -15.45
N PHE A 502 6.84 -31.56 -14.13
CA PHE A 502 5.92 -30.73 -13.36
C PHE A 502 6.01 -29.24 -13.74
N PRO A 503 7.16 -28.58 -13.66
CA PRO A 503 7.27 -27.18 -14.08
C PRO A 503 6.96 -26.99 -15.57
N ASN A 504 7.43 -27.87 -16.44
CA ASN A 504 7.15 -27.72 -17.89
C ASN A 504 5.64 -27.85 -18.20
N PHE A 505 4.91 -28.70 -17.49
CA PHE A 505 3.45 -28.81 -17.67
C PHE A 505 2.71 -27.53 -17.25
N PHE A 506 3.06 -26.93 -16.09
CA PHE A 506 2.37 -25.76 -15.57
C PHE A 506 2.94 -24.44 -16.16
N PHE A 507 4.22 -24.19 -16.00
CA PHE A 507 4.84 -22.94 -16.41
C PHE A 507 5.06 -22.90 -17.93
N GLY A 508 5.69 -23.90 -18.52
CA GLY A 508 5.86 -24.00 -19.96
C GLY A 508 4.53 -24.13 -20.71
N GLY A 509 3.59 -24.89 -20.14
CA GLY A 509 2.23 -25.02 -20.69
C GLY A 509 1.47 -23.71 -20.72
N PHE A 510 1.61 -22.86 -19.70
CA PHE A 510 0.97 -21.54 -19.67
C PHE A 510 1.46 -20.64 -20.79
N VAL A 511 2.78 -20.59 -21.02
CA VAL A 511 3.37 -19.80 -22.14
C VAL A 511 2.81 -20.27 -23.47
N ARG A 512 2.73 -21.59 -23.68
CA ARG A 512 2.17 -22.17 -24.91
C ARG A 512 0.68 -21.87 -25.10
N ASP A 513 -0.12 -21.83 -24.00
CA ASP A 513 -1.55 -21.50 -24.07
C ASP A 513 -1.79 -19.99 -24.28
N MET A 514 -0.90 -19.13 -23.74
CA MET A 514 -1.07 -17.67 -23.83
C MET A 514 -0.70 -17.08 -25.19
N HIS A 515 0.26 -17.67 -25.91
CA HIS A 515 0.74 -17.21 -27.22
C HIS A 515 1.13 -15.71 -27.27
N ASN A 516 1.50 -15.13 -26.12
CA ASN A 516 1.89 -13.74 -26.01
C ASN A 516 3.13 -13.58 -25.11
N PRO A 517 4.32 -13.39 -25.70
CA PRO A 517 5.57 -13.29 -24.98
C PRO A 517 5.68 -12.03 -24.09
N GLU A 518 4.89 -10.98 -24.33
CA GLU A 518 4.83 -9.78 -23.47
C GLU A 518 4.09 -10.02 -22.15
N ILE A 519 3.25 -11.06 -22.10
CA ILE A 519 2.56 -11.48 -20.87
C ILE A 519 3.42 -12.45 -20.08
N CYS A 520 4.00 -13.43 -20.79
CA CYS A 520 4.78 -14.49 -20.20
C CYS A 520 5.77 -15.05 -21.23
N SER A 521 7.05 -15.11 -20.89
CA SER A 521 8.10 -15.59 -21.77
C SER A 521 8.81 -16.82 -21.22
N LEU A 522 9.49 -17.53 -22.14
CA LEU A 522 10.24 -18.74 -21.84
C LEU A 522 11.52 -18.74 -22.71
N ASP A 523 12.63 -18.38 -22.06
CA ASP A 523 13.92 -18.30 -22.73
C ASP A 523 14.80 -19.50 -22.35
N LEU A 524 15.37 -20.19 -23.33
CA LEU A 524 16.15 -21.40 -23.11
C LEU A 524 17.65 -21.10 -23.11
N PHE A 525 18.28 -21.40 -21.98
CA PHE A 525 19.71 -21.23 -21.75
C PHE A 525 20.44 -22.59 -21.74
N ALA A 526 21.60 -22.64 -22.33
CA ALA A 526 22.58 -23.71 -22.08
C ALA A 526 23.34 -23.38 -20.79
N TYR A 527 23.51 -24.39 -19.92
CA TYR A 527 24.27 -24.29 -18.69
C TYR A 527 25.60 -25.03 -18.81
N LYS A 528 26.70 -24.33 -18.57
CA LYS A 528 28.02 -24.87 -18.55
C LYS A 528 28.72 -24.48 -17.25
N ASN A 529 29.31 -25.47 -16.57
CA ASN A 529 30.20 -25.20 -15.45
C ASN A 529 31.59 -24.85 -16.01
N TYR A 530 32.11 -23.68 -15.65
CA TYR A 530 33.35 -23.15 -16.21
C TYR A 530 34.41 -23.03 -15.13
N GLY A 531 35.56 -23.71 -15.30
CA GLY A 531 36.70 -23.61 -14.40
C GLY A 531 37.34 -22.22 -14.48
N VAL A 532 37.52 -21.59 -13.32
CA VAL A 532 38.22 -20.31 -13.20
C VAL A 532 39.68 -20.49 -13.53
N LYS A 533 40.22 -19.72 -14.47
CA LYS A 533 41.63 -19.79 -14.86
C LYS A 533 42.41 -18.65 -14.23
N SER A 534 43.59 -18.95 -13.77
CA SER A 534 44.53 -17.97 -13.19
C SER A 534 45.22 -17.09 -14.24
N SER A 535 45.30 -17.56 -15.51
CA SER A 535 45.92 -16.85 -16.62
C SER A 535 44.86 -16.14 -17.48
N GLN A 536 45.03 -14.85 -17.65
CA GLN A 536 44.18 -14.06 -18.54
C GLN A 536 44.81 -14.00 -19.95
N ASN A 537 44.15 -14.57 -20.94
CA ASN A 537 44.56 -14.40 -22.34
C ASN A 537 44.05 -13.04 -22.84
N PRO A 538 44.93 -12.21 -23.42
CA PRO A 538 44.47 -10.94 -24.04
C PRO A 538 43.53 -11.22 -25.21
N LEU A 539 42.56 -10.34 -25.40
CA LEU A 539 41.70 -10.40 -26.57
C LEU A 539 42.52 -10.03 -27.83
N PRO A 540 42.31 -10.70 -28.99
CA PRO A 540 42.93 -10.33 -30.24
C PRO A 540 42.57 -8.93 -30.71
N ASP A 541 43.36 -8.39 -31.63
CA ASP A 541 43.09 -7.08 -32.25
C ASP A 541 41.65 -6.94 -32.75
N LYS A 542 41.07 -5.74 -32.61
CA LYS A 542 39.69 -5.39 -32.91
C LYS A 542 38.62 -5.95 -31.95
N TRP A 543 38.96 -6.86 -31.05
CA TRP A 543 38.07 -7.32 -29.98
C TRP A 543 38.27 -6.48 -28.73
N SER A 544 37.17 -6.08 -28.09
CA SER A 544 37.25 -5.37 -26.82
C SER A 544 36.14 -5.77 -25.87
N LEU A 545 36.51 -5.88 -24.60
CA LEU A 545 35.58 -6.07 -23.48
C LEU A 545 35.52 -4.76 -22.68
N LYS A 546 34.34 -4.15 -22.59
CA LYS A 546 34.13 -2.87 -21.90
C LYS A 546 32.85 -2.90 -21.11
N GLU A 547 32.69 -1.96 -20.17
CA GLU A 547 31.43 -1.81 -19.46
C GLU A 547 30.29 -1.51 -20.45
N PHE A 548 29.12 -2.07 -20.18
CA PHE A 548 27.94 -1.96 -21.01
C PHE A 548 27.44 -0.51 -21.10
N SER A 549 27.14 -0.04 -22.27
CA SER A 549 26.75 1.34 -22.56
C SER A 549 25.30 1.44 -23.05
N ALA A 550 24.77 2.67 -23.08
CA ALA A 550 23.43 2.95 -23.63
C ALA A 550 23.34 2.59 -25.14
N ALA A 551 24.42 2.70 -25.90
CA ALA A 551 24.45 2.30 -27.30
C ALA A 551 24.32 0.78 -27.46
N ASP A 552 24.96 0.01 -26.57
CA ASP A 552 24.89 -1.46 -26.55
C ASP A 552 23.48 -1.94 -26.17
N SER A 553 22.76 -1.18 -25.32
CA SER A 553 21.36 -1.46 -24.94
C SER A 553 20.44 -1.50 -26.16
N TYR A 554 20.57 -0.55 -27.08
CA TYR A 554 19.77 -0.54 -28.30
C TYR A 554 19.99 -1.80 -29.14
N SER A 555 21.26 -2.17 -29.36
CA SER A 555 21.62 -3.37 -30.12
C SER A 555 21.09 -4.65 -29.46
N LEU A 556 21.21 -4.75 -28.14
CA LEU A 556 20.67 -5.87 -27.35
C LEU A 556 19.13 -5.95 -27.44
N GLU A 557 18.45 -4.82 -27.33
CA GLU A 557 16.99 -4.77 -27.46
C GLU A 557 16.50 -5.18 -28.85
N GLN A 558 17.18 -4.73 -29.90
CA GLN A 558 16.86 -5.14 -31.29
C GLN A 558 17.05 -6.64 -31.50
N PHE A 559 18.19 -7.18 -31.04
CA PHE A 559 18.43 -8.63 -31.08
C PHE A 559 17.33 -9.41 -30.36
N TYR A 560 17.04 -9.06 -29.11
CA TYR A 560 16.08 -9.80 -28.29
C TYR A 560 14.64 -9.66 -28.82
N ARG A 561 14.26 -8.48 -29.33
CA ARG A 561 12.97 -8.24 -29.98
C ARG A 561 12.77 -9.12 -31.22
N ASN A 562 13.83 -9.32 -32.01
CA ASN A 562 13.75 -10.17 -33.19
C ASN A 562 13.78 -11.67 -32.85
N HIS A 563 14.42 -12.05 -31.75
CA HIS A 563 14.64 -13.46 -31.39
C HIS A 563 13.55 -14.03 -30.48
N SER A 564 13.16 -13.36 -29.40
CA SER A 564 12.23 -13.86 -28.38
C SER A 564 10.98 -13.00 -28.23
N LYS A 565 11.09 -11.67 -28.24
CA LYS A 565 10.04 -10.69 -27.93
C LYS A 565 9.54 -10.80 -26.46
N GLY A 566 10.29 -11.47 -25.60
CA GLY A 566 9.86 -11.80 -24.23
C GLY A 566 10.17 -10.72 -23.20
N LEU A 567 10.23 -11.15 -21.95
CA LEU A 567 10.33 -10.26 -20.77
C LEU A 567 11.75 -10.20 -20.17
N LEU A 568 12.72 -10.98 -20.69
CA LEU A 568 14.05 -11.16 -20.11
C LEU A 568 14.74 -9.82 -19.79
N LEU A 569 14.84 -8.93 -20.78
CA LEU A 569 15.58 -7.67 -20.60
C LEU A 569 14.94 -6.77 -19.55
N ARG A 570 13.61 -6.73 -19.51
CA ARG A 570 12.85 -5.95 -18.52
C ARG A 570 12.96 -6.53 -17.11
N ALA A 571 12.85 -7.85 -16.99
CA ALA A 571 12.88 -8.53 -15.71
C ALA A 571 14.27 -8.51 -15.04
N LEU A 572 15.35 -8.52 -15.82
CA LEU A 572 16.73 -8.43 -15.33
C LEU A 572 17.25 -6.97 -15.29
N ASP A 573 16.40 -5.99 -15.62
CA ASP A 573 16.75 -4.55 -15.62
C ASP A 573 17.96 -4.23 -16.52
N LEU A 574 18.00 -4.84 -17.72
CA LEU A 574 19.09 -4.72 -18.69
C LEU A 574 18.89 -3.54 -19.68
N GLY A 575 18.11 -2.55 -19.33
CA GLY A 575 17.90 -1.34 -20.14
C GLY A 575 19.03 -0.32 -20.03
N SER A 576 18.91 0.76 -20.79
CA SER A 576 19.92 1.84 -20.90
C SER A 576 20.18 2.63 -19.61
N LYS A 577 19.34 2.48 -18.59
CA LYS A 577 19.53 3.04 -17.25
C LYS A 577 19.07 2.00 -16.22
N PRO A 578 19.98 1.25 -15.63
CA PRO A 578 19.66 0.42 -14.48
C PRO A 578 19.14 1.31 -13.34
N SER A 579 17.82 1.38 -13.19
CA SER A 579 17.19 2.37 -12.32
C SER A 579 17.17 1.98 -10.83
N GLY A 580 17.59 0.78 -10.49
CA GLY A 580 17.39 0.23 -9.15
C GLY A 580 18.54 -0.57 -8.54
N ASP A 581 19.67 -0.69 -9.21
CA ASP A 581 20.81 -1.49 -8.73
C ASP A 581 21.33 -1.01 -7.37
N SER A 582 21.47 0.28 -7.17
CA SER A 582 21.93 0.85 -5.90
C SER A 582 20.96 0.59 -4.75
N GLU A 583 19.64 0.72 -4.98
CA GLU A 583 18.62 0.45 -3.95
C GLU A 583 18.64 -1.02 -3.52
N LEU A 584 18.61 -1.94 -4.47
CA LEU A 584 18.60 -3.37 -4.16
C LEU A 584 19.88 -3.81 -3.45
N LYS A 585 21.03 -3.30 -3.87
CA LYS A 585 22.31 -3.55 -3.24
C LYS A 585 22.33 -3.10 -1.77
N GLU A 586 21.78 -1.91 -1.48
CA GLU A 586 21.68 -1.41 -0.10
C GLU A 586 20.72 -2.26 0.75
N VAL A 587 19.60 -2.72 0.18
CA VAL A 587 18.68 -3.63 0.88
C VAL A 587 19.38 -4.95 1.23
N TYR A 588 20.11 -5.57 0.30
CA TYR A 588 20.90 -6.78 0.57
C TYR A 588 21.95 -6.55 1.67
N LYS A 589 22.70 -5.45 1.58
CA LYS A 589 23.72 -5.06 2.56
C LYS A 589 23.12 -4.82 3.95
N LYS A 590 21.96 -4.16 4.04
CA LYS A 590 21.21 -3.95 5.29
C LYS A 590 20.91 -5.25 6.03
N HIS A 591 20.65 -6.33 5.29
CA HIS A 591 20.39 -7.66 5.81
C HIS A 591 21.65 -8.56 5.92
N GLY A 592 22.82 -8.01 5.69
CA GLY A 592 24.11 -8.72 5.80
C GLY A 592 24.43 -9.64 4.62
N PHE A 593 23.80 -9.43 3.46
CA PHE A 593 24.04 -10.22 2.25
C PHE A 593 24.81 -9.44 1.19
N LYS A 594 25.58 -10.19 0.38
CA LYS A 594 26.25 -9.71 -0.81
C LYS A 594 25.40 -10.02 -2.04
N ARG A 595 25.02 -9.00 -2.80
CA ARG A 595 24.35 -9.15 -4.10
C ARG A 595 24.68 -7.94 -4.96
N GLN A 596 25.33 -8.19 -6.09
CA GLN A 596 25.63 -7.18 -7.09
C GLN A 596 25.79 -7.82 -8.46
N TRP A 597 25.58 -7.05 -9.50
CA TRP A 597 25.89 -7.48 -10.86
C TRP A 597 26.49 -6.33 -11.66
N LYS A 598 27.30 -6.68 -12.66
CA LYS A 598 27.88 -5.75 -13.62
C LYS A 598 27.66 -6.29 -15.01
N MET A 599 27.49 -5.39 -15.96
CA MET A 599 27.31 -5.73 -17.36
C MET A 599 28.51 -5.31 -18.18
N PHE A 600 28.90 -6.17 -19.11
CA PHE A 600 30.01 -5.94 -20.03
C PHE A 600 29.57 -6.25 -21.46
N SER A 601 30.07 -5.45 -22.39
CA SER A 601 29.88 -5.63 -23.84
C SER A 601 31.14 -6.21 -24.44
N LEU A 602 31.02 -7.36 -25.11
CA LEU A 602 32.05 -7.90 -25.98
C LEU A 602 31.79 -7.44 -27.41
N THR A 603 32.69 -6.64 -27.97
CA THR A 603 32.54 -6.03 -29.30
C THR A 603 33.68 -6.44 -30.22
N HIS A 604 33.40 -6.55 -31.54
CA HIS A 604 34.37 -6.70 -32.60
C HIS A 604 34.21 -5.52 -33.55
N ALA A 605 35.27 -4.76 -33.78
CA ALA A 605 35.27 -3.57 -34.63
C ALA A 605 34.08 -2.61 -34.30
N GLN A 606 33.79 -2.40 -33.01
CA GLN A 606 32.70 -1.58 -32.46
C GLN A 606 31.30 -2.22 -32.55
N GLU A 607 31.13 -3.35 -33.17
CA GLU A 607 29.86 -4.06 -33.28
C GLU A 607 29.66 -5.00 -32.08
N LEU A 608 28.50 -4.95 -31.42
CA LEU A 608 28.16 -5.78 -30.26
C LEU A 608 27.98 -7.24 -30.70
N LYS A 609 28.78 -8.15 -30.09
CA LYS A 609 28.73 -9.60 -30.33
C LYS A 609 28.14 -10.38 -29.17
N ALA A 610 28.35 -9.93 -27.92
CA ALA A 610 27.71 -10.50 -26.74
C ALA A 610 27.63 -9.49 -25.59
N VAL A 611 26.68 -9.72 -24.69
CA VAL A 611 26.56 -9.05 -23.40
C VAL A 611 26.79 -10.09 -22.30
N LEU A 612 27.74 -9.79 -21.39
CA LEU A 612 28.09 -10.63 -20.24
C LEU A 612 27.59 -9.95 -18.95
N ILE A 613 26.72 -10.62 -18.24
CA ILE A 613 26.15 -10.17 -16.96
C ILE A 613 26.86 -10.95 -15.87
N VAL A 614 27.76 -10.29 -15.14
CA VAL A 614 28.54 -10.87 -14.04
C VAL A 614 27.75 -10.71 -12.76
N ASP A 615 27.11 -11.79 -12.33
CA ASP A 615 26.34 -11.85 -11.09
C ASP A 615 27.24 -12.33 -9.94
N GLN A 616 27.24 -11.58 -8.84
CA GLN A 616 27.93 -11.95 -7.59
C GLN A 616 26.94 -11.95 -6.44
N SER A 617 26.92 -13.03 -5.68
CA SER A 617 26.13 -13.17 -4.45
C SER A 617 26.87 -14.02 -3.44
N ASP A 618 26.37 -14.07 -2.20
CA ASP A 618 26.84 -15.08 -1.26
C ASP A 618 26.64 -16.48 -1.82
N ILE A 619 27.64 -17.35 -1.60
CA ILE A 619 27.57 -18.76 -1.98
C ILE A 619 26.36 -19.37 -1.27
N GLY A 620 25.47 -19.98 -2.04
CA GLY A 620 24.27 -20.63 -1.50
C GLY A 620 23.05 -19.73 -1.37
N LEU A 621 23.10 -18.46 -1.70
CA LEU A 621 21.92 -17.61 -1.73
C LEU A 621 20.82 -18.23 -2.63
N ASN A 622 21.23 -18.88 -3.70
CA ASN A 622 20.41 -19.80 -4.48
C ASN A 622 21.16 -21.13 -4.62
N LEU A 623 20.61 -22.23 -4.09
CA LEU A 623 21.25 -23.57 -4.13
C LEU A 623 21.57 -24.13 -5.53
N SER A 624 21.16 -23.46 -6.58
CA SER A 624 21.52 -23.77 -7.96
C SER A 624 22.60 -22.84 -8.52
N GLU A 625 23.11 -21.91 -7.70
CA GLU A 625 24.16 -20.91 -8.00
C GLU A 625 23.84 -20.01 -9.22
N LEU A 626 22.56 -19.90 -9.62
CA LEU A 626 22.14 -19.13 -10.81
C LEU A 626 22.21 -17.60 -10.60
N LEU A 627 22.53 -17.15 -9.39
CA LEU A 627 22.78 -15.76 -9.02
C LEU A 627 24.26 -15.50 -8.66
N ASN A 628 25.12 -16.46 -8.90
CA ASN A 628 26.56 -16.36 -8.66
C ASN A 628 27.35 -16.97 -9.83
N GLY A 629 27.41 -16.24 -10.94
CA GLY A 629 28.03 -16.70 -12.19
C GLY A 629 27.82 -15.70 -13.32
N ILE A 630 28.03 -16.10 -14.55
CA ILE A 630 27.93 -15.20 -15.71
C ILE A 630 26.79 -15.64 -16.61
N LYS A 631 25.85 -14.71 -16.87
CA LYS A 631 24.83 -14.85 -17.93
C LYS A 631 25.34 -14.18 -19.18
N ILE A 632 25.27 -14.88 -20.29
CA ILE A 632 25.81 -14.44 -21.58
C ILE A 632 24.68 -14.40 -22.60
N ILE A 633 24.45 -13.24 -23.18
CA ILE A 633 23.51 -13.06 -24.28
C ILE A 633 24.34 -12.82 -25.54
N VAL A 634 24.42 -13.81 -26.40
CA VAL A 634 25.15 -13.73 -27.67
C VAL A 634 24.27 -13.10 -28.73
N THR A 635 24.60 -11.90 -29.17
CA THR A 635 23.82 -11.14 -30.16
C THR A 635 24.16 -11.49 -31.57
N ASP A 636 25.37 -12.01 -31.82
CA ASP A 636 25.82 -12.52 -33.12
C ASP A 636 26.42 -13.94 -32.98
N PRO A 637 25.59 -14.99 -33.02
CA PRO A 637 26.04 -16.38 -32.82
C PRO A 637 27.02 -16.89 -33.88
N HIS A 638 27.01 -16.32 -35.08
CA HIS A 638 27.89 -16.73 -36.17
C HIS A 638 29.20 -15.94 -36.19
N GLY A 639 29.19 -14.71 -35.71
CA GLY A 639 30.34 -13.82 -35.67
C GLY A 639 31.17 -13.86 -34.40
N LEU A 640 30.81 -14.71 -33.44
CA LEU A 640 31.54 -14.83 -32.17
C LEU A 640 32.13 -16.22 -31.98
N PRO A 641 33.47 -16.40 -32.16
CA PRO A 641 34.17 -17.67 -31.88
C PRO A 641 34.19 -17.98 -30.37
N TRP A 642 34.13 -19.26 -30.00
CA TRP A 642 34.10 -19.70 -28.60
C TRP A 642 35.36 -19.34 -27.83
N ASP A 643 36.54 -19.42 -28.46
CA ASP A 643 37.85 -19.08 -27.88
C ASP A 643 37.93 -17.59 -27.51
N ILE A 644 37.35 -16.72 -28.30
CA ILE A 644 37.23 -15.27 -28.02
C ILE A 644 36.31 -15.05 -26.80
N LEU A 645 35.15 -15.73 -26.78
CA LEU A 645 34.24 -15.62 -25.65
C LEU A 645 34.89 -16.14 -24.34
N THR A 646 35.63 -17.25 -24.38
CA THR A 646 36.33 -17.75 -23.19
C THR A 646 37.42 -16.80 -22.73
N SER A 647 38.17 -16.15 -23.63
CA SER A 647 39.15 -15.13 -23.27
C SER A 647 38.52 -13.92 -22.58
N ALA A 648 37.29 -13.51 -23.00
CA ALA A 648 36.53 -12.48 -22.32
C ALA A 648 36.03 -12.95 -20.95
N ILE A 649 35.57 -14.20 -20.84
CA ILE A 649 35.10 -14.76 -19.56
C ILE A 649 36.27 -14.82 -18.58
N ASP A 650 37.47 -15.30 -19.01
CA ASP A 650 38.69 -15.44 -18.15
C ASP A 650 39.07 -14.09 -17.52
N GLN A 651 38.88 -12.96 -18.23
CA GLN A 651 39.13 -11.61 -17.69
C GLN A 651 38.11 -11.21 -16.59
N LEU A 652 36.90 -11.78 -16.61
CA LEU A 652 35.84 -11.47 -15.65
C LEU A 652 35.80 -12.44 -14.47
N THR A 653 36.47 -13.59 -14.54
CA THR A 653 36.38 -14.63 -13.49
C THR A 653 37.16 -14.29 -12.23
N SER A 654 38.12 -13.37 -12.28
CA SER A 654 38.93 -12.93 -11.13
C SER A 654 38.14 -12.37 -9.95
N VAL A 655 36.85 -12.02 -10.17
CA VAL A 655 36.00 -11.50 -9.10
C VAL A 655 35.34 -12.59 -8.25
N TYR A 656 35.47 -13.86 -8.65
CA TYR A 656 34.90 -15.01 -7.95
C TYR A 656 35.92 -15.72 -7.10
N GLU A 657 35.54 -16.10 -5.88
CA GLU A 657 36.40 -16.81 -4.89
C GLU A 657 36.18 -18.33 -4.95
N VAL A 658 35.82 -18.88 -6.12
CA VAL A 658 35.50 -20.30 -6.33
C VAL A 658 36.24 -20.84 -7.53
N ASP A 659 36.53 -22.16 -7.54
CA ASP A 659 37.25 -22.81 -8.62
C ASP A 659 36.48 -22.94 -9.92
N SER A 660 35.17 -22.85 -9.85
CA SER A 660 34.29 -22.93 -11.01
C SER A 660 33.00 -22.12 -10.83
N ILE A 661 32.51 -21.56 -11.91
CA ILE A 661 31.28 -20.74 -11.95
C ILE A 661 30.32 -21.27 -13.00
N PRO A 662 28.98 -21.09 -12.78
CA PRO A 662 28.00 -21.37 -13.79
C PRO A 662 27.99 -20.30 -14.89
N LEU A 663 28.01 -20.74 -16.13
CA LEU A 663 27.68 -19.95 -17.29
C LEU A 663 26.26 -20.30 -17.76
N LEU A 664 25.45 -19.29 -17.97
CA LEU A 664 24.14 -19.40 -18.62
C LEU A 664 24.19 -18.68 -19.97
N VAL A 665 24.20 -19.45 -21.06
CA VAL A 665 24.40 -18.93 -22.44
C VAL A 665 23.10 -18.92 -23.20
N TYR A 666 22.72 -17.77 -23.72
CA TYR A 666 21.55 -17.54 -24.56
C TYR A 666 21.94 -16.91 -25.90
N PRO A 667 21.40 -17.38 -27.02
CA PRO A 667 20.57 -18.56 -27.15
C PRO A 667 21.38 -19.86 -26.95
N HIS A 668 20.72 -20.92 -26.47
CA HIS A 668 21.37 -22.21 -26.19
C HIS A 668 22.05 -22.82 -27.44
N THR A 669 21.49 -22.56 -28.62
CA THR A 669 21.99 -23.03 -29.93
C THR A 669 23.39 -22.52 -30.25
N TYR A 670 23.85 -21.44 -29.63
CA TYR A 670 25.21 -20.94 -29.83
C TYR A 670 26.26 -21.98 -29.44
N LEU A 671 26.13 -22.65 -28.28
CA LEU A 671 27.08 -23.68 -27.87
C LEU A 671 27.00 -24.94 -28.77
N GLU A 672 25.80 -25.29 -29.23
CA GLU A 672 25.56 -26.40 -30.14
C GLU A 672 26.27 -26.12 -31.51
N ASN A 673 26.08 -24.96 -32.05
CA ASN A 673 26.68 -24.54 -33.34
C ASN A 673 28.23 -24.41 -33.24
N SER A 674 28.73 -24.09 -32.02
CA SER A 674 30.16 -24.00 -31.74
C SER A 674 30.80 -25.35 -31.37
N ASN A 675 30.06 -26.46 -31.39
CA ASN A 675 30.46 -27.79 -30.95
C ASN A 675 31.00 -27.82 -29.51
N VAL A 676 30.44 -27.00 -28.62
CA VAL A 676 30.84 -26.92 -27.21
C VAL A 676 29.89 -27.72 -26.36
N SER A 677 30.40 -28.70 -25.62
CA SER A 677 29.59 -29.48 -24.68
C SER A 677 29.10 -28.62 -23.49
N TYR A 678 27.89 -28.86 -23.06
CA TYR A 678 27.29 -28.27 -21.84
C TYR A 678 26.60 -29.37 -21.03
N GLU A 679 26.37 -29.11 -19.71
CA GLU A 679 25.87 -30.17 -18.82
C GLU A 679 24.36 -30.29 -18.84
N LYS A 680 23.64 -29.20 -19.05
CA LYS A 680 22.17 -29.18 -18.98
C LYS A 680 21.59 -27.89 -19.59
N GLN A 681 20.27 -27.85 -19.73
CA GLN A 681 19.54 -26.67 -20.18
C GLN A 681 18.63 -26.16 -19.07
N TYR A 682 18.37 -24.85 -19.06
CA TYR A 682 17.39 -24.22 -18.19
C TYR A 682 16.44 -23.34 -19.01
N TYR A 683 15.16 -23.57 -18.85
CA TYR A 683 14.18 -22.55 -19.16
C TYR A 683 14.19 -21.46 -18.09
N MET A 684 14.25 -20.22 -18.50
CA MET A 684 13.94 -19.07 -17.68
C MET A 684 12.52 -18.63 -18.02
N TRP A 685 11.58 -18.96 -17.15
CA TRP A 685 10.20 -18.53 -17.25
C TRP A 685 10.02 -17.19 -16.55
N ILE A 686 9.36 -16.24 -17.20
CA ILE A 686 9.07 -14.92 -16.65
C ILE A 686 7.62 -14.57 -16.95
N ILE A 687 6.92 -14.03 -15.96
CA ILE A 687 5.58 -13.50 -16.10
C ILE A 687 5.53 -12.03 -15.64
N ASP A 688 4.84 -11.19 -16.41
CA ASP A 688 4.40 -9.89 -15.92
C ASP A 688 3.27 -10.12 -14.91
N ILE A 689 3.48 -9.60 -13.70
CA ILE A 689 2.63 -9.90 -12.55
C ILE A 689 1.19 -9.37 -12.70
N GLN A 690 0.96 -8.39 -13.56
CA GLN A 690 -0.39 -7.93 -13.90
C GLN A 690 -1.28 -9.07 -14.42
N TYR A 691 -0.66 -10.13 -14.94
CA TYR A 691 -1.33 -11.31 -15.48
C TYR A 691 -1.30 -12.52 -14.55
N ALA A 692 -0.82 -12.38 -13.30
CA ALA A 692 -0.77 -13.47 -12.33
C ALA A 692 -2.13 -14.14 -12.12
N ALA A 693 -3.23 -13.39 -12.16
CA ALA A 693 -4.58 -13.92 -12.06
C ALA A 693 -4.91 -14.91 -13.20
N LYS A 694 -4.45 -14.65 -14.44
CA LYS A 694 -4.61 -15.58 -15.56
C LYS A 694 -3.85 -16.88 -15.35
N PHE A 695 -2.63 -16.77 -14.79
CA PHE A 695 -1.83 -17.95 -14.45
C PHE A 695 -2.51 -18.79 -13.35
N LEU A 696 -3.05 -18.14 -12.32
CA LEU A 696 -3.76 -18.83 -11.24
C LEU A 696 -5.02 -19.56 -11.75
N ASP A 697 -5.79 -18.94 -12.65
CA ASP A 697 -6.95 -19.56 -13.29
C ASP A 697 -6.55 -20.76 -14.17
N TYR A 698 -5.49 -20.60 -14.98
CA TYR A 698 -4.91 -21.69 -15.76
C TYR A 698 -4.50 -22.87 -14.88
N MET A 699 -3.81 -22.61 -13.77
CA MET A 699 -3.40 -23.62 -12.80
C MET A 699 -4.59 -24.38 -12.23
N LYS A 700 -5.66 -23.69 -11.84
CA LYS A 700 -6.89 -24.29 -11.32
C LYS A 700 -7.56 -25.17 -12.36
N LYS A 701 -7.72 -24.70 -13.59
CA LYS A 701 -8.29 -25.47 -14.71
C LYS A 701 -7.49 -26.74 -15.00
N LYS A 702 -6.17 -26.64 -15.12
CA LYS A 702 -5.30 -27.80 -15.39
C LYS A 702 -5.30 -28.82 -14.22
N THR A 703 -5.36 -28.36 -12.97
CA THR A 703 -5.45 -29.24 -11.79
C THR A 703 -6.77 -29.98 -11.74
N THR A 704 -7.88 -29.30 -12.01
CA THR A 704 -9.23 -29.91 -12.05
C THR A 704 -9.33 -30.97 -13.17
N ILE A 705 -8.77 -30.72 -14.33
CA ILE A 705 -8.70 -31.65 -15.45
C ILE A 705 -7.89 -32.89 -15.06
N LYS A 706 -6.70 -32.74 -14.46
CA LYS A 706 -5.88 -33.89 -13.99
C LYS A 706 -6.63 -34.74 -12.97
N LEU A 707 -7.33 -34.13 -12.02
CA LEU A 707 -8.13 -34.84 -11.04
C LEU A 707 -9.26 -35.66 -11.70
N ARG A 708 -9.95 -35.08 -12.70
CA ARG A 708 -11.00 -35.80 -13.46
C ARG A 708 -10.45 -36.96 -14.26
N TYR A 709 -9.25 -36.84 -14.86
CA TYR A 709 -8.62 -37.96 -15.56
C TYR A 709 -8.12 -39.04 -14.58
N ALA A 710 -7.54 -38.68 -13.44
CA ALA A 710 -7.12 -39.60 -12.40
C ALA A 710 -8.33 -40.38 -11.85
N LEU A 711 -9.46 -39.74 -11.58
CA LEU A 711 -10.71 -40.36 -11.16
C LEU A 711 -11.28 -41.30 -12.25
N LYS A 712 -11.29 -40.89 -13.53
CA LYS A 712 -11.72 -41.76 -14.65
C LYS A 712 -10.85 -43.00 -14.79
N PHE A 713 -9.53 -42.87 -14.57
CA PHE A 713 -8.61 -44.01 -14.62
C PHE A 713 -8.80 -44.95 -13.41
N PHE A 714 -9.09 -44.40 -12.24
CA PHE A 714 -9.39 -45.15 -11.03
C PHE A 714 -10.73 -45.91 -11.20
N PHE A 715 -11.76 -45.26 -11.70
CA PHE A 715 -13.07 -45.91 -11.97
C PHE A 715 -12.99 -46.97 -13.06
N LYS A 716 -12.20 -46.77 -14.14
CA LYS A 716 -11.96 -47.79 -15.15
C LYS A 716 -11.22 -49.03 -14.61
N ARG A 717 -10.41 -48.86 -13.57
CA ARG A 717 -9.68 -49.96 -12.94
C ARG A 717 -10.52 -50.72 -11.91
N PHE A 718 -11.52 -50.02 -11.33
CA PHE A 718 -12.51 -50.63 -10.41
C PHE A 718 -13.65 -51.36 -11.15
N LEU A 719 -14.00 -50.93 -12.35
CA LEU A 719 -15.04 -51.58 -13.18
C LEU A 719 -14.49 -52.74 -14.04
N LYS A 720 -13.18 -53.01 -14.00
CA LYS A 720 -12.54 -54.16 -14.64
C LYS A 720 -12.10 -55.25 -13.65
N LYS A 721 -12.47 -55.13 -12.38
CA LYS A 721 -12.48 -56.18 -11.38
C LYS A 721 -13.92 -56.52 -11.06
#